data_0c956b295287c7a8303d1f55627a8e54
#
_entry.id   0c956b295287c7a8303d1f55627a8e54
#
_cell.length_a   1.000
_cell.length_b   1.000
_cell.length_c   1.000
_cell.angle_alpha   90.00
_cell.angle_beta   90.00
_cell.angle_gamma   90.00
#
_symmetry.space_group_name_H-M   'P 1'
#
loop_
_entity.id
_entity.type
_entity.pdbx_description
1 polymer ?
#
loop_
_entity_poly.entity_id
_entity_poly.type
_entity_poly.pdbx_seq_one_letter_code
_entity_poly.pdbx_strand_id
1 'polypeptide(L)'
;MSIWEAFGMGRHKGFSREAGLLLDEAVELAGSMGCARADTGHLLLAMLQIDRGPAGRFLAGKNITEPAVRRQLAEGRTSPARQLDRKALAPDLRRAMDYALIGAQNAHLPKAEPEHLLCAMLEDTDCAAGVLLASMGVQLAEAVRECRQLSGQFILPGTPRASAMPRGSRASDKYCRDLTRRAVDGELDPVFCRDAELDRMVEILCRRQKNNPCLVGEPGVGKTALAEGLAQRIASRNVPRMLQGRRLLALDMASLVAGTKYRGDFEERFKTLLEELVRDGSAILFVDEFHTIVGAGAAEGAIDAASILKPVLARGELQLIGATTDQEFRTHIQKDAALERRFGRVQIEEPTPAQAAAILEGLAPRYERYHSVHLPPETLREAVELSVRYLPGRFLPDKAIDLVDEACAAARIRAEREGKADPTLTREDIARVVAQASGVPVERVGEKERERLDKLESRLNAEIVGQQKAVAAVAGAIRRSRTGLGEPGRPMGAMLFLGPTGVGKTALAKALAASWFGSEKALLKFDMSEYQEQHTTARLLGAPPGYLGHDEGGQLTEAVRRRPYSVVLFDEIEKAHPDIQNILLQILEDGQLTDAMGRKADFRNTIVLLTSNLGARFLAGQSAPLGFAAGSEAVFEKQSAQAIEEAKKWFRPELVGRLDELIVFRPLAEDSLCAIAEKLLGQLEARAARNGYQLTHTPRVGAVLAARARSPYGARELRRQVDRAVEQALANQIASGTAHTGQHWTADCTVDGAIVLEEGEAVEQTIG
;
A
#
# COMPACT_ATOMS: atom_id res chain seq x y z
N MET A 1 -5.25 56.37 1.75
CA MET A 1 -5.17 56.96 3.12
C MET A 1 -4.42 55.95 3.96
N SER A 2 -3.27 56.35 4.55
CA SER A 2 -2.52 55.46 5.43
C SER A 2 -3.26 55.31 6.76
N ILE A 3 -3.03 54.19 7.48
CA ILE A 3 -3.59 53.97 8.83
C ILE A 3 -3.34 55.15 9.76
N TRP A 4 -2.28 55.92 9.51
CA TRP A 4 -1.90 57.15 10.21
C TRP A 4 -2.88 58.30 10.04
N GLU A 5 -3.44 58.49 8.85
CA GLU A 5 -4.41 59.54 8.56
C GLU A 5 -5.82 59.24 9.10
N ALA A 6 -6.16 57.97 9.21
CA ALA A 6 -7.49 57.52 9.70
C ALA A 6 -7.66 57.67 11.22
N PHE A 7 -6.56 57.71 12.01
CA PHE A 7 -6.67 57.69 13.49
C PHE A 7 -6.36 59.01 14.20
N GLY A 8 -6.03 60.09 13.51
CA GLY A 8 -5.88 61.44 14.11
C GLY A 8 -4.88 61.54 15.28
N MET A 9 -3.89 60.68 15.35
CA MET A 9 -3.08 60.44 16.53
C MET A 9 -1.65 61.01 16.39
N GLY A 10 -1.10 61.55 17.48
CA GLY A 10 0.25 62.12 17.55
C GLY A 10 1.33 61.12 17.07
N ARG A 11 2.44 61.61 16.54
CA ARG A 11 3.49 61.04 15.69
C ARG A 11 4.00 59.62 16.01
N HIS A 12 4.00 59.22 17.25
CA HIS A 12 4.56 57.94 17.71
C HIS A 12 3.55 57.15 18.50
N LYS A 13 2.25 57.43 18.31
CA LYS A 13 1.20 56.63 18.97
C LYS A 13 1.14 55.24 18.34
N GLY A 14 1.37 54.20 19.16
CA GLY A 14 1.51 52.83 18.71
C GLY A 14 2.95 52.31 18.66
N PHE A 15 3.96 53.20 18.78
CA PHE A 15 5.37 52.81 18.89
C PHE A 15 5.89 52.93 20.33
N SER A 16 6.87 52.12 20.69
CA SER A 16 7.61 52.27 21.94
C SER A 16 8.44 53.55 21.92
N ARG A 17 8.94 53.95 23.07
CA ARG A 17 9.82 55.11 23.17
C ARG A 17 11.09 54.91 22.33
N GLU A 18 11.65 53.73 22.31
CA GLU A 18 12.86 53.35 21.57
C GLU A 18 12.62 53.40 20.06
N ALA A 19 11.54 52.76 19.58
CA ALA A 19 11.17 52.81 18.17
C ALA A 19 10.89 54.25 17.69
N GLY A 20 10.26 55.09 18.53
CA GLY A 20 10.02 56.49 18.25
C GLY A 20 11.31 57.31 18.09
N LEU A 21 12.31 57.11 18.95
CA LEU A 21 13.62 57.73 18.85
C LEU A 21 14.35 57.37 17.57
N LEU A 22 14.28 56.10 17.15
CA LEU A 22 14.87 55.63 15.88
C LEU A 22 14.25 56.31 14.65
N LEU A 23 12.93 56.53 14.66
CA LEU A 23 12.23 57.22 13.59
C LEU A 23 12.60 58.71 13.53
N ASP A 24 12.74 59.39 14.67
CA ASP A 24 13.20 60.80 14.73
C ASP A 24 14.64 60.91 14.24
N GLU A 25 15.55 60.02 14.68
CA GLU A 25 16.96 60.00 14.26
C GLU A 25 17.10 59.72 12.74
N ALA A 26 16.27 58.82 12.19
CA ALA A 26 16.27 58.55 10.75
C ALA A 26 15.95 59.83 9.92
N VAL A 27 15.08 60.69 10.42
CA VAL A 27 14.76 61.96 9.78
C VAL A 27 15.91 62.95 9.89
N GLU A 28 16.58 63.03 11.05
CA GLU A 28 17.75 63.88 11.24
C GLU A 28 18.93 63.45 10.37
N LEU A 29 19.19 62.13 10.29
CA LEU A 29 20.21 61.53 9.41
C LEU A 29 19.94 61.85 7.93
N ALA A 30 18.72 61.71 7.48
CA ALA A 30 18.32 62.04 6.11
C ALA A 30 18.55 63.54 5.81
N GLY A 31 18.23 64.38 6.75
CA GLY A 31 18.50 65.86 6.65
C GLY A 31 19.97 66.17 6.59
N SER A 32 20.78 65.59 7.46
CA SER A 32 22.25 65.83 7.50
C SER A 32 22.93 65.32 6.21
N MET A 33 22.38 64.31 5.57
CA MET A 33 22.85 63.71 4.30
C MET A 33 22.27 64.45 3.05
N GLY A 34 21.53 65.53 3.23
CA GLY A 34 20.96 66.32 2.15
C GLY A 34 19.80 65.75 1.41
N CYS A 35 19.19 64.70 1.95
CA CYS A 35 18.05 63.98 1.36
C CYS A 35 16.75 64.79 1.49
N ALA A 36 15.79 64.56 0.55
CA ALA A 36 14.49 65.25 0.60
C ALA A 36 13.50 64.57 1.56
N ARG A 37 13.70 63.30 1.85
CA ARG A 37 12.84 62.46 2.70
C ARG A 37 13.67 61.39 3.37
N ALA A 38 13.27 60.96 4.55
CA ALA A 38 13.84 59.81 5.22
C ALA A 38 13.26 58.51 4.63
N ASP A 39 14.10 57.54 4.25
CA ASP A 39 13.76 56.24 3.75
C ASP A 39 14.18 55.12 4.74
N THR A 40 13.90 53.85 4.42
CA THR A 40 14.22 52.69 5.26
C THR A 40 15.74 52.50 5.45
N GLY A 41 16.59 52.99 4.51
CA GLY A 41 18.05 52.97 4.66
C GLY A 41 18.53 53.90 5.76
N HIS A 42 17.89 55.07 5.92
CA HIS A 42 18.19 55.98 7.01
C HIS A 42 17.73 55.43 8.37
N LEU A 43 16.60 54.69 8.41
CA LEU A 43 16.16 53.98 9.60
C LEU A 43 17.13 52.85 9.97
N LEU A 44 17.63 52.10 8.99
CA LEU A 44 18.67 51.08 9.21
C LEU A 44 19.94 51.69 9.82
N LEU A 45 20.37 52.88 9.32
CA LEU A 45 21.51 53.60 9.84
C LEU A 45 21.27 54.09 11.28
N ALA A 46 20.07 54.58 11.59
CA ALA A 46 19.66 54.98 12.94
C ALA A 46 19.70 53.77 13.92
N MET A 47 19.24 52.61 13.48
CA MET A 47 19.30 51.39 14.31
C MET A 47 20.75 51.00 14.63
N LEU A 48 21.67 51.10 13.69
CA LEU A 48 23.08 50.79 13.91
C LEU A 48 23.78 51.80 14.87
N GLN A 49 23.32 53.05 14.92
CA GLN A 49 23.91 54.08 15.77
C GLN A 49 23.37 54.05 17.20
N ILE A 50 22.09 53.89 17.38
CA ILE A 50 21.44 54.12 18.67
C ILE A 50 20.92 52.85 19.31
N ASP A 51 20.45 51.86 18.48
CA ASP A 51 19.81 50.68 19.05
C ASP A 51 20.82 49.67 19.60
N ARG A 52 20.79 49.48 20.94
CA ARG A 52 21.53 48.45 21.68
C ARG A 52 20.64 47.26 22.05
N GLY A 53 19.40 47.29 21.61
CA GLY A 53 18.41 46.22 21.83
C GLY A 53 18.62 44.98 20.94
N PRO A 54 17.62 44.09 20.86
CA PRO A 54 17.69 42.91 20.06
C PRO A 54 17.90 43.16 18.55
N ALA A 55 17.30 44.23 18.00
CA ALA A 55 17.44 44.56 16.57
C ALA A 55 18.86 45.04 16.24
N GLY A 56 19.47 45.90 17.08
CA GLY A 56 20.86 46.36 16.90
C GLY A 56 21.86 45.21 17.05
N ARG A 57 21.65 44.30 18.01
CA ARG A 57 22.49 43.09 18.19
C ARG A 57 22.39 42.15 17.01
N PHE A 58 21.21 41.98 16.43
CA PHE A 58 21.00 41.19 15.23
C PHE A 58 21.82 41.73 14.06
N LEU A 59 21.73 43.02 13.79
CA LEU A 59 22.48 43.71 12.72
C LEU A 59 24.01 43.57 12.93
N ALA A 60 24.48 43.71 14.15
CA ALA A 60 25.89 43.53 14.50
C ALA A 60 26.35 42.08 14.29
N GLY A 61 25.50 41.08 14.61
CA GLY A 61 25.75 39.64 14.38
C GLY A 61 25.88 39.28 12.89
N LYS A 62 25.29 40.06 12.00
CA LYS A 62 25.43 39.88 10.53
C LYS A 62 26.59 40.68 9.94
N ASN A 63 27.51 41.24 10.78
CA ASN A 63 28.66 42.03 10.38
C ASN A 63 28.29 43.35 9.61
N ILE A 64 27.08 43.88 9.83
CA ILE A 64 26.63 45.10 9.23
C ILE A 64 27.16 46.26 10.10
N THR A 65 28.01 47.12 9.52
CA THR A 65 28.62 48.21 10.24
C THR A 65 28.08 49.58 9.78
N GLU A 66 27.95 50.51 10.73
CA GLU A 66 27.51 51.88 10.43
C GLU A 66 28.30 52.55 9.31
N PRO A 67 29.66 52.50 9.28
CA PRO A 67 30.44 53.13 8.22
C PRO A 67 30.17 52.58 6.82
N ALA A 68 29.84 51.24 6.72
CA ALA A 68 29.52 50.60 5.46
C ALA A 68 28.17 51.07 4.91
N VAL A 69 27.12 51.10 5.77
CA VAL A 69 25.80 51.59 5.38
C VAL A 69 25.83 53.06 5.05
N ARG A 70 26.54 53.87 5.85
CA ARG A 70 26.70 55.32 5.62
C ARG A 70 27.37 55.61 4.27
N ARG A 71 28.41 54.86 3.90
CA ARG A 71 29.11 55.01 2.62
C ARG A 71 28.19 54.77 1.44
N GLN A 72 27.44 53.66 1.47
CA GLN A 72 26.52 53.31 0.39
C GLN A 72 25.35 54.30 0.29
N LEU A 73 24.83 54.82 1.41
CA LEU A 73 23.80 55.87 1.39
C LEU A 73 24.31 57.21 0.88
N ALA A 74 25.60 57.50 1.03
CA ALA A 74 26.21 58.74 0.56
C ALA A 74 26.63 58.70 -0.93
N GLU A 75 26.77 57.49 -1.53
CA GLU A 75 27.16 57.34 -2.94
C GLU A 75 26.15 58.04 -3.89
N GLY A 76 26.67 58.97 -4.71
CA GLY A 76 25.90 59.74 -5.71
C GLY A 76 25.10 60.94 -5.18
N ARG A 77 25.29 61.36 -3.91
CA ARG A 77 24.57 62.48 -3.28
C ARG A 77 25.51 63.69 -3.02
N THR A 78 25.18 64.80 -3.64
CA THR A 78 25.97 66.05 -3.56
C THR A 78 25.19 67.25 -2.99
N SER A 79 23.99 67.00 -2.45
CA SER A 79 23.14 68.09 -1.94
C SER A 79 23.58 68.58 -0.55
N PRO A 80 23.50 69.84 -0.23
CA PRO A 80 23.85 70.36 1.09
C PRO A 80 22.89 69.91 2.18
N ALA A 81 23.39 69.76 3.40
CA ALA A 81 22.59 69.41 4.55
C ALA A 81 21.43 70.38 4.77
N ARG A 82 20.27 69.95 5.11
CA ARG A 82 19.06 70.67 5.38
C ARG A 82 18.26 70.12 6.52
N GLN A 83 17.53 70.99 7.20
CA GLN A 83 16.62 70.60 8.23
C GLN A 83 15.32 70.05 7.59
N LEU A 84 14.97 68.83 7.85
CA LEU A 84 13.74 68.19 7.31
C LEU A 84 12.56 68.36 8.30
N ASP A 85 11.38 68.61 7.75
CA ASP A 85 10.17 68.42 8.54
C ASP A 85 10.04 66.96 8.91
N ARG A 86 9.70 66.70 10.14
CA ARG A 86 9.46 65.39 10.67
C ARG A 86 8.38 64.61 9.92
N LYS A 87 7.58 65.18 9.04
CA LYS A 87 6.65 64.57 8.10
C LYS A 87 7.29 64.14 6.78
N ALA A 88 8.55 64.49 6.55
CA ALA A 88 9.25 64.16 5.30
C ALA A 88 9.71 62.67 5.26
N LEU A 89 8.76 61.74 5.25
CA LEU A 89 8.99 60.29 5.17
C LEU A 89 8.81 59.83 3.73
N ALA A 90 9.68 58.92 3.29
CA ALA A 90 9.56 58.24 2.00
C ALA A 90 8.46 57.14 2.05
N PRO A 91 7.91 56.76 0.90
CA PRO A 91 6.82 55.78 0.86
C PRO A 91 7.18 54.41 1.46
N ASP A 92 8.44 53.93 1.29
CA ASP A 92 8.96 52.70 1.82
C ASP A 92 9.05 52.73 3.36
N LEU A 93 9.51 53.83 3.94
CA LEU A 93 9.56 54.01 5.38
C LEU A 93 8.14 54.02 6.00
N ARG A 94 7.18 54.68 5.33
CA ARG A 94 5.78 54.66 5.77
C ARG A 94 5.19 53.25 5.75
N ARG A 95 5.46 52.48 4.68
CA ARG A 95 5.03 51.07 4.62
C ARG A 95 5.65 50.27 5.76
N ALA A 96 6.96 50.42 6.01
CA ALA A 96 7.63 49.70 7.10
C ALA A 96 7.03 50.06 8.48
N MET A 97 6.65 51.30 8.70
CA MET A 97 5.96 51.72 9.92
C MET A 97 4.57 51.12 10.03
N ASP A 98 3.78 51.12 8.96
CA ASP A 98 2.46 50.52 8.96
C ASP A 98 2.55 48.99 9.21
N TYR A 99 3.54 48.32 8.63
CA TYR A 99 3.80 46.87 8.82
C TYR A 99 4.27 46.55 10.25
N ALA A 100 5.12 47.38 10.83
CA ALA A 100 5.59 47.26 12.21
C ALA A 100 4.43 47.37 13.22
N LEU A 101 3.50 48.32 12.99
CA LEU A 101 2.31 48.47 13.84
C LEU A 101 1.38 47.24 13.74
N ILE A 102 1.16 46.71 12.52
CA ILE A 102 0.39 45.48 12.32
C ILE A 102 1.09 44.30 12.98
N GLY A 103 2.41 44.20 12.87
CA GLY A 103 3.22 43.15 13.51
C GLY A 103 3.08 43.17 15.03
N ALA A 104 3.18 44.33 15.65
CA ALA A 104 2.99 44.49 17.08
C ALA A 104 1.56 44.13 17.53
N GLN A 105 0.53 44.51 16.76
CA GLN A 105 -0.85 44.13 17.02
C GLN A 105 -1.05 42.61 16.90
N ASN A 106 -0.43 41.96 15.91
CA ASN A 106 -0.49 40.53 15.72
C ASN A 106 0.26 39.75 16.84
N ALA A 107 1.32 40.36 17.39
CA ALA A 107 2.03 39.82 18.55
C ALA A 107 1.35 40.18 19.90
N HIS A 108 0.15 40.78 19.86
CA HIS A 108 -0.59 41.24 21.05
C HIS A 108 0.21 42.20 21.95
N LEU A 109 1.16 42.93 21.38
CA LEU A 109 1.93 43.94 22.09
C LEU A 109 1.23 45.28 21.99
N PRO A 110 1.24 46.08 23.07
CA PRO A 110 0.55 47.36 23.09
C PRO A 110 1.23 48.42 22.20
N LYS A 111 2.50 48.20 21.83
CA LYS A 111 3.32 49.10 21.02
C LYS A 111 4.28 48.34 20.11
N ALA A 112 4.61 48.93 18.97
CA ALA A 112 5.63 48.41 18.08
C ALA A 112 7.03 48.72 18.59
N GLU A 113 7.86 47.70 18.73
CA GLU A 113 9.26 47.77 19.19
C GLU A 113 10.22 47.87 17.96
N PRO A 114 11.53 48.19 18.14
CA PRO A 114 12.52 48.25 17.06
C PRO A 114 12.59 46.98 16.20
N GLU A 115 12.40 45.80 16.81
CA GLU A 115 12.41 44.50 16.13
C GLU A 115 11.29 44.40 15.07
N HIS A 116 10.13 44.99 15.34
CA HIS A 116 9.03 45.02 14.39
C HIS A 116 9.33 45.87 13.17
N LEU A 117 10.03 47.02 13.37
CA LEU A 117 10.52 47.86 12.29
C LEU A 117 11.59 47.16 11.45
N LEU A 118 12.52 46.45 12.10
CA LEU A 118 13.55 45.65 11.44
C LEU A 118 12.93 44.53 10.61
N CYS A 119 12.03 43.76 11.16
CA CYS A 119 11.31 42.71 10.42
C CYS A 119 10.58 43.25 9.21
N ALA A 120 9.88 44.40 9.36
CA ALA A 120 9.18 45.03 8.26
C ALA A 120 10.10 45.45 7.10
N MET A 121 11.32 45.91 7.43
CA MET A 121 12.33 46.28 6.42
C MET A 121 12.95 45.05 5.73
N LEU A 122 13.19 43.95 6.47
CA LEU A 122 13.74 42.73 5.91
C LEU A 122 12.75 41.97 4.99
N GLU A 123 11.46 42.11 5.26
CA GLU A 123 10.39 41.48 4.49
C GLU A 123 10.03 42.25 3.20
N ASP A 124 10.28 43.54 3.12
CA ASP A 124 10.11 44.37 1.92
C ASP A 124 11.43 44.41 1.13
N THR A 125 11.63 43.46 0.23
CA THR A 125 12.86 43.33 -0.59
C THR A 125 13.10 44.54 -1.50
N ASP A 126 12.07 45.33 -1.80
CA ASP A 126 12.12 46.50 -2.69
C ASP A 126 12.37 47.82 -1.92
N CYS A 127 12.46 47.78 -0.61
CA CYS A 127 12.79 48.95 0.20
C CYS A 127 14.28 49.24 0.20
N ALA A 128 14.65 50.49 0.47
CA ALA A 128 16.05 50.94 0.46
C ALA A 128 16.94 50.11 1.40
N ALA A 129 16.46 49.77 2.58
CA ALA A 129 17.18 48.89 3.53
C ALA A 129 17.36 47.48 3.01
N GLY A 130 16.34 46.88 2.38
CA GLY A 130 16.41 45.52 1.80
C GLY A 130 17.44 45.44 0.69
N VAL A 131 17.43 46.41 -0.23
CA VAL A 131 18.43 46.53 -1.31
C VAL A 131 19.85 46.72 -0.76
N LEU A 132 20.04 47.55 0.25
CA LEU A 132 21.32 47.76 0.90
C LEU A 132 21.85 46.49 1.56
N LEU A 133 21.04 45.81 2.33
CA LEU A 133 21.41 44.59 3.02
C LEU A 133 21.76 43.46 2.03
N ALA A 134 21.00 43.34 0.94
CA ALA A 134 21.30 42.38 -0.12
C ALA A 134 22.63 42.67 -0.82
N SER A 135 22.94 43.96 -1.08
CA SER A 135 24.23 44.39 -1.66
C SER A 135 25.44 44.12 -0.75
N MET A 136 25.19 44.03 0.57
CA MET A 136 26.19 43.67 1.58
C MET A 136 26.32 42.14 1.78
N GLY A 137 25.63 41.32 0.99
CA GLY A 137 25.72 39.88 1.03
C GLY A 137 24.83 39.23 2.09
N VAL A 138 23.88 39.95 2.67
CA VAL A 138 22.92 39.38 3.63
C VAL A 138 21.85 38.56 2.89
N GLN A 139 21.70 37.30 3.27
CA GLN A 139 20.63 36.44 2.79
C GLN A 139 19.30 36.84 3.44
N LEU A 140 18.51 37.70 2.76
CA LEU A 140 17.28 38.29 3.33
C LEU A 140 16.29 37.23 3.83
N ALA A 141 16.13 36.12 3.12
CA ALA A 141 15.20 35.06 3.51
C ALA A 141 15.59 34.35 4.84
N GLU A 142 16.89 34.26 5.13
CA GLU A 142 17.42 33.71 6.38
C GLU A 142 17.29 34.77 7.50
N ALA A 143 17.68 36.02 7.19
CA ALA A 143 17.57 37.14 8.10
C ALA A 143 16.12 37.38 8.58
N VAL A 144 15.13 37.24 7.69
CA VAL A 144 13.70 37.32 8.04
C VAL A 144 13.32 36.21 9.03
N ARG A 145 13.77 34.95 8.80
CA ARG A 145 13.46 33.86 9.72
C ARG A 145 14.02 34.09 11.13
N GLU A 146 15.25 34.53 11.21
CA GLU A 146 15.89 34.83 12.50
C GLU A 146 15.25 36.05 13.19
N CYS A 147 14.93 37.11 12.43
CA CYS A 147 14.29 38.28 12.98
C CYS A 147 12.88 38.01 13.51
N ARG A 148 12.12 37.10 12.86
CA ARG A 148 10.81 36.65 13.35
C ARG A 148 10.89 35.94 14.70
N GLN A 149 12.00 35.27 15.02
CA GLN A 149 12.21 34.66 16.32
C GLN A 149 12.44 35.71 17.42
N LEU A 150 13.04 36.85 17.06
CA LEU A 150 13.29 37.97 17.99
C LEU A 150 12.01 38.78 18.29
N SER A 151 11.15 38.98 17.29
CA SER A 151 9.96 39.83 17.37
C SER A 151 8.68 39.12 17.84
N GLY A 152 8.72 37.80 18.11
CA GLY A 152 7.55 37.05 18.57
C GLY A 152 6.35 37.12 17.60
N GLN A 153 6.46 36.49 16.40
CA GLN A 153 5.39 36.39 15.42
C GLN A 153 4.93 37.65 14.69
N PHE A 154 5.71 38.06 13.71
CA PHE A 154 5.34 39.07 12.74
C PHE A 154 4.71 38.43 11.49
N ILE A 155 3.50 38.85 11.09
CA ILE A 155 2.80 38.41 9.85
C ILE A 155 2.57 39.64 8.95
N LEU A 156 3.01 39.56 7.67
CA LEU A 156 2.78 40.58 6.65
C LEU A 156 1.30 40.77 6.29
N PRO A 157 0.86 42.01 5.98
CA PRO A 157 -0.45 42.26 5.39
C PRO A 157 -0.51 41.72 3.96
N GLY A 158 -1.41 40.83 3.72
CA GLY A 158 -1.63 40.13 2.42
C GLY A 158 -1.97 38.69 2.60
N THR A 159 -1.71 38.08 3.75
CA THR A 159 -2.35 36.85 4.16
C THR A 159 -3.76 37.17 4.69
N PRO A 160 -4.80 36.43 4.27
CA PRO A 160 -6.16 36.66 4.77
C PRO A 160 -6.16 36.59 6.30
N ARG A 161 -6.66 37.61 6.96
CA ARG A 161 -6.76 37.69 8.42
C ARG A 161 -7.69 36.59 8.93
N ALA A 162 -7.12 35.56 9.51
CA ALA A 162 -7.84 34.79 10.54
C ALA A 162 -7.98 35.72 11.76
N SER A 163 -9.21 36.05 12.15
CA SER A 163 -9.50 36.81 13.38
C SER A 163 -8.82 36.15 14.57
N ALA A 164 -7.95 36.91 15.27
CA ALA A 164 -7.11 36.38 16.33
C ALA A 164 -7.93 35.91 17.53
N MET A 165 -8.13 34.57 17.60
CA MET A 165 -8.35 33.89 18.86
C MET A 165 -7.04 33.29 19.37
N PRO A 166 -6.83 33.10 20.69
CA PRO A 166 -5.59 32.59 21.25
C PRO A 166 -5.22 31.23 20.60
N ARG A 167 -3.95 30.99 20.26
CA ARG A 167 -3.45 29.69 19.80
C ARG A 167 -3.80 28.63 20.84
N GLY A 168 -4.51 27.57 20.42
CA GLY A 168 -4.98 26.50 21.29
C GLY A 168 -6.47 26.52 21.59
N SER A 169 -7.23 27.58 21.17
CA SER A 169 -8.68 27.67 21.36
C SER A 169 -9.49 27.52 20.06
N ARG A 170 -8.84 27.51 18.88
CA ARG A 170 -9.55 27.34 17.61
C ARG A 170 -9.87 25.88 17.33
N ALA A 171 -11.12 25.62 16.95
CA ALA A 171 -11.53 24.28 16.55
C ALA A 171 -10.71 23.76 15.34
N SER A 172 -10.36 24.64 14.39
CA SER A 172 -9.53 24.32 13.23
C SER A 172 -8.12 23.87 13.61
N ASP A 173 -7.48 24.50 14.61
CA ASP A 173 -6.13 24.12 15.06
C ASP A 173 -6.15 22.78 15.82
N LYS A 174 -7.29 22.42 16.42
CA LYS A 174 -7.46 21.19 17.19
C LYS A 174 -7.87 19.99 16.33
N TYR A 175 -8.70 20.21 15.31
CA TYR A 175 -9.33 19.16 14.54
C TYR A 175 -8.90 19.11 13.07
N CYS A 176 -8.04 20.05 12.62
CA CYS A 176 -7.55 20.06 11.24
C CYS A 176 -6.02 20.20 11.19
N ARG A 177 -5.44 19.61 10.15
CA ARG A 177 -4.03 19.80 9.78
C ARG A 177 -3.95 20.79 8.63
N ASP A 178 -3.19 21.87 8.78
CA ASP A 178 -3.00 22.87 7.72
C ASP A 178 -1.97 22.36 6.69
N LEU A 179 -2.46 21.82 5.56
CA LEU A 179 -1.60 21.30 4.49
C LEU A 179 -0.87 22.44 3.77
N THR A 180 -1.48 23.61 3.62
CA THR A 180 -0.82 24.76 2.95
C THR A 180 0.37 25.25 3.76
N ARG A 181 0.26 25.28 5.08
CA ARG A 181 1.37 25.63 5.97
C ARG A 181 2.49 24.58 5.88
N ARG A 182 2.17 23.30 5.96
CA ARG A 182 3.14 22.22 5.79
C ARG A 182 3.82 22.23 4.42
N ALA A 183 3.10 22.66 3.37
CA ALA A 183 3.69 22.87 2.04
C ALA A 183 4.73 24.00 2.05
N VAL A 184 4.44 25.11 2.72
CA VAL A 184 5.40 26.22 2.88
C VAL A 184 6.63 25.81 3.70
N ASP A 185 6.41 25.01 4.75
CA ASP A 185 7.48 24.50 5.61
C ASP A 185 8.31 23.37 4.93
N GLY A 186 7.91 22.91 3.73
CA GLY A 186 8.60 21.88 2.94
C GLY A 186 8.46 20.46 3.49
N GLU A 187 7.45 20.22 4.34
CA GLU A 187 7.21 18.93 4.99
C GLU A 187 6.46 17.93 4.11
N LEU A 188 5.75 18.41 3.06
CA LEU A 188 4.95 17.56 2.20
C LEU A 188 5.80 16.92 1.09
N ASP A 189 5.44 15.68 0.75
CA ASP A 189 6.06 14.96 -0.36
C ASP A 189 5.68 15.58 -1.71
N PRO A 190 6.61 15.70 -2.67
CA PRO A 190 6.28 16.18 -3.99
C PRO A 190 5.38 15.19 -4.73
N VAL A 191 4.41 15.71 -5.48
CA VAL A 191 3.45 14.91 -6.22
C VAL A 191 3.87 14.84 -7.70
N PHE A 192 3.98 13.64 -8.23
CA PHE A 192 4.43 13.38 -9.60
C PHE A 192 3.32 12.71 -10.42
N CYS A 193 3.33 12.95 -11.72
CA CYS A 193 2.45 12.29 -12.70
C CYS A 193 0.94 12.45 -12.44
N ARG A 194 0.50 13.57 -11.82
CA ARG A 194 -0.90 13.84 -11.46
C ARG A 194 -1.36 15.25 -11.85
N ASP A 195 -0.71 15.86 -12.84
CA ASP A 195 -1.02 17.24 -13.24
C ASP A 195 -2.44 17.39 -13.79
N ALA A 196 -2.92 16.43 -14.58
CA ALA A 196 -4.27 16.47 -15.16
C ALA A 196 -5.37 16.43 -14.09
N GLU A 197 -5.19 15.57 -13.06
CA GLU A 197 -6.13 15.47 -11.94
C GLU A 197 -6.09 16.72 -11.07
N LEU A 198 -4.91 17.28 -10.81
CA LEU A 198 -4.74 18.54 -10.09
C LEU A 198 -5.38 19.72 -10.84
N ASP A 199 -5.18 19.81 -12.16
CA ASP A 199 -5.80 20.84 -12.99
C ASP A 199 -7.33 20.70 -12.95
N ARG A 200 -7.85 19.47 -13.01
CA ARG A 200 -9.28 19.21 -12.90
C ARG A 200 -9.85 19.62 -11.54
N MET A 201 -9.12 19.38 -10.44
CA MET A 201 -9.51 19.84 -9.10
C MET A 201 -9.59 21.37 -9.07
N VAL A 202 -8.59 22.06 -9.60
CA VAL A 202 -8.53 23.53 -9.68
C VAL A 202 -9.70 24.07 -10.51
N GLU A 203 -9.99 23.47 -11.67
CA GLU A 203 -11.15 23.84 -12.49
C GLU A 203 -12.46 23.74 -11.70
N ILE A 204 -12.68 22.62 -10.99
CA ILE A 204 -13.90 22.41 -10.21
C ILE A 204 -14.00 23.45 -9.09
N LEU A 205 -12.93 23.72 -8.35
CA LEU A 205 -12.90 24.72 -7.29
C LEU A 205 -13.21 26.13 -7.80
N CYS A 206 -12.90 26.44 -9.06
CA CYS A 206 -13.19 27.75 -9.69
C CYS A 206 -14.61 27.86 -10.26
N ARG A 207 -15.42 26.82 -10.24
CA ARG A 207 -16.81 26.84 -10.76
C ARG A 207 -17.73 27.64 -9.86
N ARG A 208 -18.78 28.20 -10.46
CA ARG A 208 -19.86 28.85 -9.71
C ARG A 208 -20.79 27.85 -8.98
N GLN A 209 -20.99 26.69 -9.60
CA GLN A 209 -21.81 25.59 -9.07
C GLN A 209 -21.02 24.29 -9.18
N LYS A 210 -21.34 23.29 -8.35
CA LYS A 210 -20.57 22.03 -8.25
C LYS A 210 -19.07 22.30 -8.04
N ASN A 211 -18.77 23.23 -7.15
CA ASN A 211 -17.43 23.72 -6.87
C ASN A 211 -16.68 22.94 -5.77
N ASN A 212 -17.19 21.77 -5.40
CA ASN A 212 -16.55 20.85 -4.45
C ASN A 212 -16.03 19.63 -5.21
N PRO A 213 -14.71 19.44 -5.37
CA PRO A 213 -14.18 18.23 -5.97
C PRO A 213 -14.40 17.01 -5.06
N CYS A 214 -14.79 15.89 -5.66
CA CYS A 214 -14.75 14.59 -5.00
C CYS A 214 -13.76 13.68 -5.71
N LEU A 215 -12.67 13.32 -5.03
CA LEU A 215 -11.62 12.42 -5.52
C LEU A 215 -12.13 10.99 -5.37
N VAL A 216 -12.35 10.33 -6.48
CA VAL A 216 -12.92 8.98 -6.52
C VAL A 216 -11.91 8.02 -7.10
N GLY A 217 -11.56 6.98 -6.36
CA GLY A 217 -10.60 5.96 -6.80
C GLY A 217 -10.36 4.91 -5.73
N GLU A 218 -9.69 3.84 -6.09
CA GLU A 218 -9.38 2.73 -5.17
C GLU A 218 -8.44 3.17 -4.03
N PRO A 219 -8.40 2.44 -2.91
CA PRO A 219 -7.44 2.69 -1.83
C PRO A 219 -5.99 2.60 -2.35
N GLY A 220 -5.11 3.51 -1.91
CA GLY A 220 -3.69 3.46 -2.29
C GLY A 220 -3.32 4.07 -3.65
N VAL A 221 -4.29 4.63 -4.43
CA VAL A 221 -3.99 5.30 -5.72
C VAL A 221 -3.44 6.73 -5.57
N GLY A 222 -3.34 7.26 -4.34
CA GLY A 222 -2.76 8.58 -4.06
C GLY A 222 -3.77 9.73 -3.97
N LYS A 223 -5.01 9.49 -3.50
CA LYS A 223 -6.03 10.55 -3.31
C LYS A 223 -5.58 11.64 -2.34
N THR A 224 -5.01 11.26 -1.21
CA THR A 224 -4.50 12.20 -0.20
C THR A 224 -3.31 13.00 -0.72
N ALA A 225 -2.41 12.36 -1.49
CA ALA A 225 -1.30 13.03 -2.15
C ALA A 225 -1.76 14.15 -3.10
N LEU A 226 -2.89 13.98 -3.81
CA LEU A 226 -3.46 15.04 -4.65
C LEU A 226 -3.89 16.27 -3.84
N ALA A 227 -4.44 16.09 -2.64
CA ALA A 227 -4.74 17.22 -1.76
C ALA A 227 -3.44 17.93 -1.30
N GLU A 228 -2.39 17.17 -1.00
CA GLU A 228 -1.08 17.71 -0.67
C GLU A 228 -0.45 18.46 -1.86
N GLY A 229 -0.57 17.91 -3.09
CA GLY A 229 -0.12 18.57 -4.31
C GLY A 229 -0.86 19.88 -4.59
N LEU A 230 -2.17 19.94 -4.33
CA LEU A 230 -2.92 21.18 -4.42
C LEU A 230 -2.44 22.20 -3.38
N ALA A 231 -2.15 21.76 -2.15
CA ALA A 231 -1.57 22.65 -1.11
C ALA A 231 -0.22 23.23 -1.54
N GLN A 232 0.63 22.43 -2.18
CA GLN A 232 1.92 22.87 -2.74
C GLN A 232 1.72 23.90 -3.88
N ARG A 233 0.75 23.66 -4.79
CA ARG A 233 0.42 24.63 -5.85
C ARG A 233 -0.14 25.94 -5.30
N ILE A 234 -0.95 25.90 -4.23
CA ILE A 234 -1.44 27.10 -3.55
C ILE A 234 -0.28 27.85 -2.88
N ALA A 235 0.59 27.15 -2.16
CA ALA A 235 1.76 27.70 -1.48
C ALA A 235 2.75 28.36 -2.46
N SER A 236 3.01 27.74 -3.62
CA SER A 236 3.86 28.26 -4.68
C SER A 236 3.16 29.31 -5.57
N ARG A 237 1.89 29.64 -5.30
CA ARG A 237 1.05 30.54 -6.10
C ARG A 237 0.81 30.07 -7.55
N ASN A 238 1.02 28.80 -7.82
CA ASN A 238 0.76 28.18 -9.14
C ASN A 238 -0.71 27.74 -9.26
N VAL A 239 -1.63 28.66 -8.95
CA VAL A 239 -3.08 28.49 -9.04
C VAL A 239 -3.73 29.80 -9.48
N PRO A 240 -4.96 29.76 -10.04
CA PRO A 240 -5.72 30.97 -10.39
C PRO A 240 -5.88 31.92 -9.20
N ARG A 241 -6.02 33.21 -9.48
CA ARG A 241 -6.12 34.30 -8.44
C ARG A 241 -7.19 34.01 -7.38
N MET A 242 -8.27 33.33 -7.73
CA MET A 242 -9.35 32.96 -6.81
C MET A 242 -8.91 32.00 -5.70
N LEU A 243 -7.89 31.18 -5.96
CA LEU A 243 -7.35 30.19 -5.01
C LEU A 243 -6.06 30.67 -4.33
N GLN A 244 -5.46 31.77 -4.80
CA GLN A 244 -4.25 32.33 -4.16
C GLN A 244 -4.57 32.84 -2.75
N GLY A 245 -3.75 32.44 -1.79
CA GLY A 245 -3.94 32.79 -0.38
C GLY A 245 -5.03 32.01 0.34
N ARG A 246 -5.66 31.01 -0.31
CA ARG A 246 -6.54 30.06 0.37
C ARG A 246 -5.72 29.10 1.23
N ARG A 247 -6.35 28.60 2.30
CA ARG A 247 -5.77 27.58 3.20
C ARG A 247 -6.45 26.24 2.95
N LEU A 248 -5.68 25.20 2.73
CA LEU A 248 -6.21 23.82 2.62
C LEU A 248 -6.01 23.12 3.97
N LEU A 249 -7.11 22.78 4.61
CA LEU A 249 -7.17 22.19 5.93
C LEU A 249 -7.68 20.74 5.82
N ALA A 250 -6.87 19.77 6.20
CA ALA A 250 -7.28 18.38 6.26
C ALA A 250 -7.96 18.06 7.59
N LEU A 251 -9.18 17.57 7.55
CA LEU A 251 -9.96 17.19 8.72
C LEU A 251 -9.38 15.92 9.36
N ASP A 252 -9.13 15.96 10.67
CA ASP A 252 -8.75 14.81 11.46
C ASP A 252 -9.99 14.25 12.20
N MET A 253 -10.62 13.27 11.57
CA MET A 253 -11.82 12.61 12.11
C MET A 253 -11.55 11.93 13.46
N ALA A 254 -10.37 11.34 13.63
CA ALA A 254 -10.01 10.66 14.88
C ALA A 254 -9.97 11.66 16.05
N SER A 255 -9.36 12.84 15.85
CA SER A 255 -9.31 13.90 16.86
C SER A 255 -10.70 14.48 17.16
N LEU A 256 -11.60 14.52 16.17
CA LEU A 256 -12.95 15.04 16.35
C LEU A 256 -13.82 14.11 17.21
N VAL A 257 -13.66 12.79 17.05
CA VAL A 257 -14.40 11.75 17.78
C VAL A 257 -13.76 11.44 19.13
N ALA A 258 -12.45 11.64 19.30
CA ALA A 258 -11.74 11.28 20.52
C ALA A 258 -12.33 11.98 21.76
N GLY A 259 -12.70 11.18 22.79
CA GLY A 259 -13.25 11.67 24.05
C GLY A 259 -14.72 12.15 24.01
N THR A 260 -15.44 11.92 22.91
CA THR A 260 -16.90 12.11 22.87
C THR A 260 -17.57 10.91 23.53
N LYS A 261 -18.42 11.17 24.54
CA LYS A 261 -19.22 10.12 25.21
C LYS A 261 -20.60 9.99 24.57
N TYR A 262 -21.10 11.07 23.98
CA TYR A 262 -22.43 11.14 23.39
C TYR A 262 -22.36 11.69 21.97
N ARG A 263 -23.33 11.29 21.13
CA ARG A 263 -23.49 11.77 19.75
C ARG A 263 -23.51 13.31 19.66
N GLY A 264 -24.20 13.97 20.61
CA GLY A 264 -24.30 15.42 20.64
C GLY A 264 -22.98 16.16 20.77
N ASP A 265 -22.01 15.57 21.49
CA ASP A 265 -20.67 16.17 21.67
C ASP A 265 -19.91 16.29 20.34
N PHE A 266 -20.02 15.26 19.48
CA PHE A 266 -19.42 15.28 18.15
C PHE A 266 -20.13 16.31 17.25
N GLU A 267 -21.46 16.30 17.23
CA GLU A 267 -22.25 17.23 16.41
C GLU A 267 -21.95 18.69 16.77
N GLU A 268 -21.83 19.02 18.05
CA GLU A 268 -21.47 20.34 18.53
C GLU A 268 -20.05 20.76 18.13
N ARG A 269 -19.06 19.86 18.27
CA ARG A 269 -17.68 20.13 17.85
C ARG A 269 -17.58 20.35 16.35
N PHE A 270 -18.22 19.51 15.55
CA PHE A 270 -18.21 19.61 14.10
C PHE A 270 -18.92 20.88 13.62
N LYS A 271 -20.05 21.23 14.22
CA LYS A 271 -20.76 22.48 13.96
C LYS A 271 -19.91 23.71 14.28
N THR A 272 -19.26 23.71 15.44
CA THR A 272 -18.35 24.80 15.87
C THR A 272 -17.18 24.96 14.88
N LEU A 273 -16.60 23.85 14.43
CA LEU A 273 -15.55 23.85 13.41
C LEU A 273 -16.03 24.45 12.09
N LEU A 274 -17.19 24.01 11.58
CA LEU A 274 -17.74 24.54 10.33
C LEU A 274 -18.08 26.02 10.42
N GLU A 275 -18.66 26.50 11.52
CA GLU A 275 -18.95 27.91 11.75
C GLU A 275 -17.66 28.76 11.80
N GLU A 276 -16.57 28.22 12.34
CA GLU A 276 -15.26 28.88 12.33
C GLU A 276 -14.71 28.99 10.91
N LEU A 277 -14.74 27.89 10.14
CA LEU A 277 -14.24 27.84 8.76
C LEU A 277 -15.05 28.77 7.82
N VAL A 278 -16.36 28.83 8.00
CA VAL A 278 -17.23 29.75 7.25
C VAL A 278 -16.89 31.21 7.57
N ARG A 279 -16.64 31.54 8.85
CA ARG A 279 -16.22 32.90 9.26
C ARG A 279 -14.84 33.27 8.72
N ASP A 280 -13.91 32.31 8.66
CA ASP A 280 -12.57 32.51 8.07
C ASP A 280 -12.68 32.84 6.57
N GLY A 281 -13.59 32.22 5.85
CA GLY A 281 -13.87 32.47 4.42
C GLY A 281 -12.72 32.17 3.46
N SER A 282 -11.52 31.84 3.98
CA SER A 282 -10.32 31.53 3.21
C SER A 282 -10.00 30.03 3.18
N ALA A 283 -10.67 29.25 4.02
CA ALA A 283 -10.41 27.85 4.17
C ALA A 283 -11.09 26.99 3.08
N ILE A 284 -10.37 25.98 2.61
CA ILE A 284 -10.89 24.83 1.85
C ILE A 284 -10.71 23.62 2.75
N LEU A 285 -11.77 22.87 3.00
CA LEU A 285 -11.74 21.70 3.86
C LEU A 285 -11.51 20.43 3.03
N PHE A 286 -10.44 19.70 3.31
CA PHE A 286 -10.21 18.36 2.76
C PHE A 286 -10.69 17.31 3.76
N VAL A 287 -11.48 16.37 3.28
CA VAL A 287 -12.03 15.25 4.06
C VAL A 287 -11.68 13.95 3.37
N ASP A 288 -10.78 13.21 3.99
CA ASP A 288 -10.49 11.84 3.55
C ASP A 288 -11.60 10.90 4.04
N GLU A 289 -11.81 9.80 3.34
CA GLU A 289 -12.92 8.86 3.61
C GLU A 289 -14.27 9.58 3.81
N PHE A 290 -14.59 10.50 2.89
CA PHE A 290 -15.76 11.38 2.99
C PHE A 290 -17.08 10.63 3.23
N HIS A 291 -17.19 9.39 2.79
CA HIS A 291 -18.32 8.51 3.03
C HIS A 291 -18.60 8.26 4.51
N THR A 292 -17.58 8.32 5.38
CA THR A 292 -17.72 8.13 6.84
C THR A 292 -18.56 9.25 7.47
N ILE A 293 -18.50 10.46 6.90
CA ILE A 293 -19.29 11.60 7.34
C ILE A 293 -20.72 11.55 6.80
N VAL A 294 -20.90 11.04 5.56
CA VAL A 294 -22.17 11.06 4.84
C VAL A 294 -22.99 9.78 5.07
N GLY A 295 -22.33 8.64 5.25
CA GLY A 295 -22.97 7.31 5.32
C GLY A 295 -23.34 6.82 6.71
N ALA A 296 -22.91 7.48 7.75
CA ALA A 296 -23.07 7.04 9.13
C ALA A 296 -24.53 7.03 9.66
N GLY A 297 -25.50 7.50 8.89
CA GLY A 297 -26.90 7.63 9.33
C GLY A 297 -27.77 6.36 9.25
N ALA A 298 -27.27 5.24 8.73
CA ALA A 298 -28.09 4.04 8.47
C ALA A 298 -28.09 2.98 9.60
N ALA A 299 -27.17 3.04 10.56
CA ALA A 299 -27.11 2.14 11.70
C ALA A 299 -27.63 2.85 12.98
N GLU A 300 -28.42 2.15 13.81
CA GLU A 300 -28.85 2.66 15.12
C GLU A 300 -27.61 3.05 15.95
N GLY A 301 -27.42 4.37 16.19
CA GLY A 301 -26.27 4.92 16.91
C GLY A 301 -25.20 5.58 16.05
N ALA A 302 -25.31 5.59 14.73
CA ALA A 302 -24.33 6.19 13.82
C ALA A 302 -24.46 7.73 13.75
N ILE A 303 -23.32 8.40 13.54
CA ILE A 303 -23.15 9.85 13.56
C ILE A 303 -23.67 10.45 12.24
N ASP A 304 -24.72 11.27 12.25
CA ASP A 304 -25.23 11.98 11.05
C ASP A 304 -24.62 13.38 10.92
N ALA A 305 -23.33 13.43 10.52
CA ALA A 305 -22.68 14.71 10.23
C ALA A 305 -23.14 15.30 8.88
N ALA A 306 -23.79 14.51 8.03
CA ALA A 306 -24.32 14.97 6.76
C ALA A 306 -25.40 16.03 6.92
N SER A 307 -26.26 15.93 7.93
CA SER A 307 -27.33 16.89 8.23
C SER A 307 -26.78 18.29 8.56
N ILE A 308 -25.60 18.36 9.19
CA ILE A 308 -24.93 19.63 9.53
C ILE A 308 -24.18 20.21 8.32
N LEU A 309 -23.56 19.34 7.50
CA LEU A 309 -22.75 19.74 6.36
C LEU A 309 -23.59 20.20 5.16
N LYS A 310 -24.72 19.53 4.87
CA LYS A 310 -25.58 19.82 3.72
C LYS A 310 -26.04 21.29 3.63
N PRO A 311 -26.51 21.92 4.70
CA PRO A 311 -26.92 23.34 4.66
C PRO A 311 -25.76 24.29 4.30
N VAL A 312 -24.56 24.05 4.82
CA VAL A 312 -23.35 24.88 4.58
C VAL A 312 -22.92 24.75 3.11
N LEU A 313 -22.89 23.53 2.58
CA LEU A 313 -22.59 23.28 1.17
C LEU A 313 -23.69 23.82 0.24
N ALA A 314 -24.95 23.77 0.66
CA ALA A 314 -26.07 24.28 -0.13
C ALA A 314 -26.01 25.80 -0.31
N ARG A 315 -25.58 26.54 0.72
CA ARG A 315 -25.38 27.99 0.65
C ARG A 315 -24.07 28.41 -0.04
N GLY A 316 -23.16 27.45 -0.26
CA GLY A 316 -21.83 27.73 -0.86
C GLY A 316 -20.88 28.53 0.05
N GLU A 317 -21.11 28.46 1.35
CA GLU A 317 -20.35 29.20 2.38
C GLU A 317 -18.96 28.59 2.63
N LEU A 318 -18.77 27.30 2.33
CA LEU A 318 -17.51 26.58 2.47
C LEU A 318 -17.24 25.74 1.22
N GLN A 319 -16.01 25.69 0.79
CA GLN A 319 -15.53 24.76 -0.24
C GLN A 319 -14.96 23.51 0.43
N LEU A 320 -15.29 22.35 -0.13
CA LEU A 320 -14.89 21.04 0.40
C LEU A 320 -14.31 20.18 -0.72
N ILE A 321 -13.23 19.47 -0.41
CA ILE A 321 -12.66 18.41 -1.23
C ILE A 321 -12.90 17.11 -0.48
N GLY A 322 -13.68 16.19 -1.06
CA GLY A 322 -13.88 14.86 -0.49
C GLY A 322 -13.01 13.82 -1.21
N ALA A 323 -12.55 12.80 -0.49
CA ALA A 323 -11.91 11.62 -1.08
C ALA A 323 -12.68 10.37 -0.65
N THR A 324 -12.93 9.45 -1.60
CA THR A 324 -13.69 8.21 -1.34
C THR A 324 -13.41 7.17 -2.43
N THR A 325 -13.95 5.96 -2.26
CA THR A 325 -13.91 4.92 -3.30
C THR A 325 -15.09 5.05 -4.29
N ASP A 326 -15.00 4.36 -5.44
CA ASP A 326 -16.06 4.39 -6.46
C ASP A 326 -17.38 3.80 -5.93
N GLN A 327 -17.29 2.72 -5.18
CA GLN A 327 -18.46 2.06 -4.58
C GLN A 327 -19.16 2.97 -3.57
N GLU A 328 -18.41 3.59 -2.69
CA GLU A 328 -18.94 4.48 -1.65
C GLU A 328 -19.48 5.77 -2.23
N PHE A 329 -18.84 6.31 -3.29
CA PHE A 329 -19.37 7.47 -4.02
C PHE A 329 -20.75 7.19 -4.58
N ARG A 330 -20.95 6.03 -5.22
CA ARG A 330 -22.26 5.61 -5.77
C ARG A 330 -23.29 5.39 -4.68
N THR A 331 -22.88 4.81 -3.55
CA THR A 331 -23.80 4.41 -2.47
C THR A 331 -24.24 5.60 -1.63
N HIS A 332 -23.34 6.53 -1.31
CA HIS A 332 -23.57 7.58 -0.31
C HIS A 332 -23.71 8.98 -0.93
N ILE A 333 -23.00 9.29 -2.02
CA ILE A 333 -22.99 10.64 -2.59
C ILE A 333 -23.94 10.74 -3.78
N GLN A 334 -23.87 9.82 -4.72
CA GLN A 334 -24.68 9.85 -5.94
C GLN A 334 -26.18 9.61 -5.66
N LYS A 335 -26.53 8.84 -4.64
CA LYS A 335 -27.94 8.64 -4.23
C LYS A 335 -28.55 9.85 -3.54
N ASP A 336 -27.73 10.76 -3.02
CA ASP A 336 -28.19 11.96 -2.35
C ASP A 336 -28.22 13.16 -3.33
N ALA A 337 -29.40 13.52 -3.79
CA ALA A 337 -29.59 14.57 -4.79
C ALA A 337 -29.06 15.96 -4.35
N ALA A 338 -28.95 16.23 -3.04
CA ALA A 338 -28.40 17.48 -2.53
C ALA A 338 -26.88 17.53 -2.65
N LEU A 339 -26.22 16.41 -2.38
CA LEU A 339 -24.76 16.26 -2.51
C LEU A 339 -24.34 16.13 -3.98
N GLU A 340 -25.05 15.32 -4.78
CA GLU A 340 -24.72 15.13 -6.21
C GLU A 340 -24.68 16.45 -6.99
N ARG A 341 -25.57 17.40 -6.66
CA ARG A 341 -25.61 18.73 -7.28
C ARG A 341 -24.49 19.67 -6.83
N ARG A 342 -23.71 19.29 -5.81
CA ARG A 342 -22.66 20.14 -5.22
C ARG A 342 -21.27 19.61 -5.46
N PHE A 343 -21.12 18.30 -5.70
CA PHE A 343 -19.83 17.69 -5.95
C PHE A 343 -19.56 17.48 -7.44
N GLY A 344 -18.30 17.76 -7.83
CA GLY A 344 -17.75 17.42 -9.13
C GLY A 344 -16.80 16.22 -8.98
N ARG A 345 -17.08 15.12 -9.67
CA ARG A 345 -16.24 13.91 -9.62
C ARG A 345 -14.92 14.15 -10.32
N VAL A 346 -13.83 13.76 -9.67
CA VAL A 346 -12.47 13.64 -10.20
C VAL A 346 -12.08 12.18 -10.07
N GLN A 347 -12.01 11.47 -11.20
CA GLN A 347 -11.62 10.07 -11.23
C GLN A 347 -10.12 9.95 -11.08
N ILE A 348 -9.66 9.12 -10.13
CA ILE A 348 -8.26 8.81 -9.89
C ILE A 348 -8.03 7.35 -10.24
N GLU A 349 -7.32 7.12 -11.33
CA GLU A 349 -6.99 5.79 -11.79
C GLU A 349 -5.68 5.30 -11.18
N GLU A 350 -5.50 3.98 -11.12
CA GLU A 350 -4.21 3.38 -10.77
C GLU A 350 -3.15 3.83 -11.79
N PRO A 351 -1.99 4.36 -11.36
CA PRO A 351 -0.95 4.74 -12.29
C PRO A 351 -0.38 3.52 -13.01
N THR A 352 0.03 3.70 -14.25
CA THR A 352 0.75 2.66 -15.00
C THR A 352 2.07 2.31 -14.27
N PRO A 353 2.62 1.10 -14.47
CA PRO A 353 3.91 0.74 -13.88
C PRO A 353 5.04 1.74 -14.18
N ALA A 354 5.05 2.33 -15.38
CA ALA A 354 6.03 3.35 -15.76
C ALA A 354 5.84 4.66 -14.96
N GLN A 355 4.59 5.09 -14.76
CA GLN A 355 4.28 6.27 -13.92
C GLN A 355 4.61 6.01 -12.44
N ALA A 356 4.31 4.80 -11.95
CA ALA A 356 4.63 4.43 -10.58
C ALA A 356 6.15 4.41 -10.34
N ALA A 357 6.94 3.93 -11.30
CA ALA A 357 8.40 4.00 -11.23
C ALA A 357 8.89 5.45 -11.18
N ALA A 358 8.34 6.34 -12.02
CA ALA A 358 8.69 7.76 -12.00
C ALA A 358 8.29 8.44 -10.66
N ILE A 359 7.16 8.05 -10.06
CA ILE A 359 6.76 8.53 -8.72
C ILE A 359 7.78 8.09 -7.67
N LEU A 360 8.18 6.80 -7.67
CA LEU A 360 9.18 6.31 -6.73
C LEU A 360 10.55 6.97 -6.93
N GLU A 361 11.00 7.13 -8.18
CA GLU A 361 12.26 7.83 -8.49
C GLU A 361 12.23 9.28 -7.96
N GLY A 362 11.07 9.95 -8.06
CA GLY A 362 10.89 11.30 -7.53
C GLY A 362 10.89 11.37 -5.99
N LEU A 363 10.39 10.33 -5.33
CA LEU A 363 10.36 10.23 -3.87
C LEU A 363 11.69 9.72 -3.27
N ALA A 364 12.50 9.01 -4.07
CA ALA A 364 13.74 8.36 -3.63
C ALA A 364 14.66 9.25 -2.77
N PRO A 365 14.94 10.54 -3.10
CA PRO A 365 15.83 11.37 -2.29
C PRO A 365 15.33 11.61 -0.85
N ARG A 366 14.03 11.48 -0.60
CA ARG A 366 13.46 11.59 0.76
C ARG A 366 13.63 10.31 1.55
N TYR A 367 13.37 9.16 0.91
CA TYR A 367 13.58 7.85 1.51
C TYR A 367 15.06 7.57 1.78
N GLU A 368 15.96 7.93 0.85
CA GLU A 368 17.41 7.86 1.04
C GLU A 368 17.88 8.64 2.27
N ARG A 369 17.35 9.86 2.44
CA ARG A 369 17.67 10.74 3.57
C ARG A 369 17.13 10.19 4.90
N TYR A 370 15.91 9.63 4.88
CA TYR A 370 15.28 9.10 6.07
C TYR A 370 15.91 7.79 6.55
N HIS A 371 16.14 6.85 5.63
CA HIS A 371 16.68 5.53 5.94
C HIS A 371 18.22 5.47 5.92
N SER A 372 18.89 6.47 5.34
CA SER A 372 20.34 6.44 5.08
C SER A 372 20.74 5.21 4.24
N VAL A 373 19.99 4.95 3.17
CA VAL A 373 20.15 3.83 2.22
C VAL A 373 20.11 4.38 0.81
N HIS A 374 21.05 4.02 -0.04
CA HIS A 374 21.03 4.43 -1.44
C HIS A 374 20.03 3.61 -2.26
N LEU A 375 19.21 4.29 -3.08
CA LEU A 375 18.11 3.73 -3.87
C LEU A 375 18.40 3.77 -5.38
N PRO A 376 18.99 2.72 -5.98
CA PRO A 376 19.20 2.70 -7.41
C PRO A 376 17.88 2.72 -8.19
N PRO A 377 17.77 3.51 -9.28
CA PRO A 377 16.55 3.58 -10.10
C PRO A 377 16.10 2.21 -10.65
N GLU A 378 17.04 1.33 -10.95
CA GLU A 378 16.75 -0.03 -11.41
C GLU A 378 16.01 -0.85 -10.34
N THR A 379 16.44 -0.76 -9.08
CA THR A 379 15.82 -1.45 -7.95
C THR A 379 14.39 -0.91 -7.70
N LEU A 380 14.16 0.39 -7.89
CA LEU A 380 12.83 0.99 -7.77
C LEU A 380 11.86 0.48 -8.87
N ARG A 381 12.35 0.35 -10.12
CA ARG A 381 11.55 -0.26 -11.20
C ARG A 381 11.22 -1.71 -10.92
N GLU A 382 12.19 -2.47 -10.42
CA GLU A 382 11.96 -3.85 -10.00
C GLU A 382 10.95 -3.95 -8.85
N ALA A 383 10.98 -3.04 -7.88
CA ALA A 383 9.99 -2.99 -6.81
C ALA A 383 8.56 -2.81 -7.36
N VAL A 384 8.38 -1.94 -8.37
CA VAL A 384 7.09 -1.78 -9.05
C VAL A 384 6.68 -3.06 -9.76
N GLU A 385 7.57 -3.67 -10.56
CA GLU A 385 7.28 -4.91 -11.30
C GLU A 385 6.91 -6.07 -10.36
N LEU A 386 7.69 -6.25 -9.27
CA LEU A 386 7.43 -7.28 -8.28
C LEU A 386 6.12 -7.00 -7.51
N SER A 387 5.81 -5.73 -7.21
CA SER A 387 4.55 -5.37 -6.55
C SER A 387 3.33 -5.68 -7.43
N VAL A 388 3.41 -5.37 -8.73
CA VAL A 388 2.35 -5.68 -9.70
C VAL A 388 2.17 -7.19 -9.82
N ARG A 389 3.26 -7.93 -9.86
CA ARG A 389 3.26 -9.38 -10.06
C ARG A 389 2.79 -10.14 -8.83
N TYR A 390 3.22 -9.76 -7.63
CA TYR A 390 3.05 -10.56 -6.41
C TYR A 390 2.05 -9.99 -5.40
N LEU A 391 1.59 -8.73 -5.58
CA LEU A 391 0.62 -8.07 -4.70
C LEU A 391 -0.61 -7.57 -5.48
N PRO A 392 -1.42 -8.47 -6.09
CA PRO A 392 -2.55 -8.08 -6.93
C PRO A 392 -3.72 -7.47 -6.15
N GLY A 393 -3.79 -7.69 -4.83
CA GLY A 393 -4.85 -7.17 -3.96
C GLY A 393 -4.67 -5.72 -3.49
N ARG A 394 -3.59 -5.04 -3.92
CA ARG A 394 -3.28 -3.64 -3.60
C ARG A 394 -3.01 -2.85 -4.87
N PHE A 395 -3.12 -1.52 -4.80
CA PHE A 395 -2.97 -0.63 -5.95
C PHE A 395 -1.65 0.14 -5.91
N LEU A 396 -1.15 0.49 -7.11
CA LEU A 396 -0.05 1.41 -7.28
C LEU A 396 -0.51 2.85 -6.99
N PRO A 397 0.37 3.75 -6.50
CA PRO A 397 1.79 3.53 -6.20
C PRO A 397 2.03 2.96 -4.79
N ASP A 398 1.02 2.96 -3.91
CA ASP A 398 1.10 2.66 -2.48
C ASP A 398 1.80 1.31 -2.20
N LYS A 399 1.37 0.23 -2.88
CA LYS A 399 1.99 -1.10 -2.72
C LYS A 399 3.49 -1.14 -3.04
N ALA A 400 3.96 -0.30 -3.98
CA ALA A 400 5.37 -0.25 -4.34
C ALA A 400 6.15 0.67 -3.39
N ILE A 401 5.54 1.74 -2.90
CA ILE A 401 6.09 2.63 -1.86
C ILE A 401 6.31 1.83 -0.58
N ASP A 402 5.30 1.09 -0.10
CA ASP A 402 5.38 0.24 1.10
C ASP A 402 6.53 -0.77 0.99
N LEU A 403 6.67 -1.44 -0.18
CA LEU A 403 7.77 -2.39 -0.41
C LEU A 403 9.14 -1.74 -0.29
N VAL A 404 9.31 -0.55 -0.87
CA VAL A 404 10.58 0.18 -0.82
C VAL A 404 10.88 0.64 0.60
N ASP A 405 9.89 1.18 1.31
CA ASP A 405 10.02 1.64 2.70
C ASP A 405 10.44 0.49 3.63
N GLU A 406 9.74 -0.65 3.58
CA GLU A 406 10.05 -1.83 4.39
C GLU A 406 11.41 -2.43 4.02
N ALA A 407 11.76 -2.48 2.73
CA ALA A 407 13.05 -2.99 2.28
C ALA A 407 14.22 -2.08 2.71
N CYS A 408 14.04 -0.76 2.67
CA CYS A 408 15.02 0.20 3.18
C CYS A 408 15.25 0.03 4.67
N ALA A 409 14.17 -0.10 5.46
CA ALA A 409 14.26 -0.33 6.89
C ALA A 409 15.02 -1.64 7.21
N ALA A 410 14.70 -2.73 6.49
CA ALA A 410 15.38 -4.01 6.64
C ALA A 410 16.87 -3.95 6.23
N ALA A 411 17.18 -3.26 5.12
CA ALA A 411 18.56 -3.08 4.65
C ALA A 411 19.41 -2.28 5.64
N ARG A 412 18.84 -1.21 6.21
CA ARG A 412 19.49 -0.41 7.25
C ARG A 412 19.82 -1.23 8.51
N ILE A 413 18.82 -1.96 9.05
CA ILE A 413 19.02 -2.80 10.24
C ILE A 413 20.10 -3.87 10.00
N ARG A 414 20.14 -4.46 8.79
CA ARG A 414 21.16 -5.41 8.42
C ARG A 414 22.54 -4.76 8.34
N ALA A 415 22.66 -3.59 7.71
CA ALA A 415 23.91 -2.85 7.57
C ALA A 415 24.46 -2.44 8.94
N GLU A 416 23.62 -2.00 9.86
CA GLU A 416 24.00 -1.70 11.25
C GLU A 416 24.58 -2.93 11.98
N ARG A 417 23.99 -4.11 11.78
CA ARG A 417 24.51 -5.38 12.33
C ARG A 417 25.84 -5.80 11.73
N GLU A 418 26.06 -5.51 10.43
CA GLU A 418 27.27 -5.83 9.70
C GLU A 418 28.35 -4.74 9.79
N GLY A 419 28.06 -3.60 10.45
CA GLY A 419 29.00 -2.48 10.58
C GLY A 419 29.26 -1.72 9.27
N LYS A 420 28.33 -1.75 8.30
CA LYS A 420 28.43 -1.04 7.03
C LYS A 420 27.81 0.36 7.13
N ALA A 421 28.51 1.39 6.69
CA ALA A 421 28.08 2.78 6.84
C ALA A 421 26.99 3.21 5.83
N ASP A 422 27.10 2.81 4.56
CA ASP A 422 26.23 3.27 3.47
C ASP A 422 25.64 2.06 2.71
N PRO A 423 24.52 1.49 3.20
CA PRO A 423 23.87 0.40 2.51
C PRO A 423 23.19 0.86 1.21
N THR A 424 23.28 0.03 0.18
CA THR A 424 22.52 0.20 -1.06
C THR A 424 21.40 -0.84 -1.10
N LEU A 425 20.21 -0.41 -1.47
CA LEU A 425 19.06 -1.29 -1.64
C LEU A 425 19.28 -2.23 -2.83
N THR A 426 19.15 -3.53 -2.57
CA THR A 426 19.36 -4.56 -3.59
C THR A 426 18.02 -5.20 -4.00
N ARG A 427 18.06 -5.89 -5.16
CA ARG A 427 16.94 -6.71 -5.63
C ARG A 427 16.55 -7.79 -4.62
N GLU A 428 17.53 -8.39 -3.95
CA GLU A 428 17.30 -9.42 -2.93
C GLU A 428 16.55 -8.86 -1.72
N ASP A 429 16.77 -7.60 -1.38
CA ASP A 429 16.05 -6.94 -0.27
C ASP A 429 14.57 -6.77 -0.62
N ILE A 430 14.26 -6.27 -1.82
CA ILE A 430 12.88 -6.19 -2.32
C ILE A 430 12.26 -7.59 -2.40
N ALA A 431 12.97 -8.57 -2.96
CA ALA A 431 12.46 -9.94 -3.09
C ALA A 431 12.12 -10.56 -1.73
N ARG A 432 12.91 -10.26 -0.68
CA ARG A 432 12.66 -10.74 0.68
C ARG A 432 11.36 -10.16 1.27
N VAL A 433 11.13 -8.86 1.09
CA VAL A 433 9.90 -8.21 1.55
C VAL A 433 8.69 -8.73 0.77
N VAL A 434 8.81 -8.86 -0.56
CA VAL A 434 7.76 -9.45 -1.40
C VAL A 434 7.45 -10.88 -0.96
N ALA A 435 8.46 -11.69 -0.67
CA ALA A 435 8.27 -13.06 -0.19
C ALA A 435 7.53 -13.11 1.15
N GLN A 436 7.84 -12.20 2.06
CA GLN A 436 7.16 -12.08 3.35
C GLN A 436 5.69 -11.67 3.18
N ALA A 437 5.43 -10.69 2.31
CA ALA A 437 4.08 -10.15 2.06
C ALA A 437 3.20 -11.13 1.24
N SER A 438 3.77 -11.84 0.26
CA SER A 438 3.04 -12.74 -0.65
C SER A 438 3.00 -14.20 -0.19
N GLY A 439 3.91 -14.60 0.73
CA GLY A 439 4.12 -15.99 1.13
C GLY A 439 4.86 -16.85 0.09
N VAL A 440 5.39 -16.25 -0.98
CA VAL A 440 6.22 -16.93 -2.00
C VAL A 440 7.67 -16.94 -1.54
N PRO A 441 8.39 -18.09 -1.54
CA PRO A 441 9.79 -18.16 -1.12
C PRO A 441 10.70 -17.20 -1.89
N VAL A 442 11.72 -16.63 -1.21
CA VAL A 442 12.63 -15.60 -1.77
C VAL A 442 13.31 -16.09 -3.04
N GLU A 443 13.79 -17.34 -3.04
CA GLU A 443 14.45 -17.97 -4.18
C GLU A 443 13.56 -18.00 -5.42
N ARG A 444 12.23 -18.04 -5.18
CA ARG A 444 11.22 -18.07 -6.23
C ARG A 444 10.88 -16.70 -6.77
N VAL A 445 10.96 -15.66 -5.96
CA VAL A 445 10.73 -14.26 -6.40
C VAL A 445 11.84 -13.81 -7.36
N GLY A 446 13.10 -14.25 -7.12
CA GLY A 446 14.24 -13.95 -7.96
C GLY A 446 14.42 -14.83 -9.21
N GLU A 447 13.81 -16.04 -9.25
CA GLU A 447 13.97 -17.01 -10.33
C GLU A 447 13.20 -16.55 -11.59
N LYS A 448 13.88 -16.54 -12.77
CA LYS A 448 13.21 -16.24 -14.03
C LYS A 448 12.14 -17.29 -14.31
N GLU A 449 10.95 -16.86 -14.71
CA GLU A 449 9.80 -17.73 -14.97
C GLU A 449 10.12 -18.84 -15.99
N ARG A 450 10.97 -18.52 -16.97
CA ARG A 450 11.45 -19.46 -17.97
C ARG A 450 12.20 -20.65 -17.36
N GLU A 451 13.08 -20.40 -16.39
CA GLU A 451 13.82 -21.47 -15.69
C GLU A 451 12.92 -22.37 -14.87
N ARG A 452 11.84 -21.82 -14.31
CA ARG A 452 10.83 -22.61 -13.60
C ARG A 452 10.08 -23.53 -14.53
N LEU A 453 9.66 -23.03 -15.69
CA LEU A 453 8.95 -23.80 -16.71
C LEU A 453 9.82 -24.96 -17.22
N ASP A 454 11.11 -24.71 -17.43
CA ASP A 454 12.05 -25.74 -17.90
C ASP A 454 12.27 -26.85 -16.87
N LYS A 455 12.34 -26.52 -15.59
CA LYS A 455 12.58 -27.45 -14.49
C LYS A 455 11.31 -28.12 -13.93
N LEU A 456 10.10 -27.64 -14.29
CA LEU A 456 8.85 -28.09 -13.71
C LEU A 456 8.60 -29.59 -13.91
N GLU A 457 8.73 -30.05 -15.14
CA GLU A 457 8.46 -31.44 -15.52
C GLU A 457 9.41 -32.41 -14.80
N SER A 458 10.70 -32.09 -14.73
CA SER A 458 11.70 -32.91 -14.04
C SER A 458 11.46 -32.97 -12.53
N ARG A 459 11.08 -31.85 -11.91
CA ARG A 459 10.73 -31.77 -10.47
C ARG A 459 9.47 -32.61 -10.15
N LEU A 460 8.44 -32.50 -10.99
CA LEU A 460 7.22 -33.28 -10.80
C LEU A 460 7.47 -34.78 -10.99
N ASN A 461 8.28 -35.21 -11.98
CA ASN A 461 8.63 -36.60 -12.20
C ASN A 461 9.49 -37.19 -11.06
N ALA A 462 10.27 -36.38 -10.36
CA ALA A 462 11.00 -36.83 -9.17
C ALA A 462 10.06 -37.16 -7.99
N GLU A 463 8.90 -36.50 -7.95
CA GLU A 463 7.93 -36.72 -6.86
C GLU A 463 6.84 -37.72 -7.20
N ILE A 464 6.38 -37.75 -8.44
CA ILE A 464 5.21 -38.53 -8.87
C ILE A 464 5.67 -39.76 -9.70
N VAL A 465 5.43 -40.92 -9.16
CA VAL A 465 5.81 -42.17 -9.79
C VAL A 465 4.67 -42.75 -10.64
N GLY A 466 5.00 -43.22 -11.84
CA GLY A 466 4.06 -43.96 -12.70
C GLY A 466 3.05 -43.13 -13.49
N GLN A 467 3.20 -41.76 -13.51
CA GLN A 467 2.26 -40.85 -14.16
C GLN A 467 2.93 -39.88 -15.12
N GLN A 468 3.98 -40.29 -15.86
CA GLN A 468 4.79 -39.42 -16.71
C GLN A 468 3.95 -38.64 -17.74
N LYS A 469 2.95 -39.29 -18.38
CA LYS A 469 2.06 -38.63 -19.33
C LYS A 469 1.22 -37.51 -18.68
N ALA A 470 0.72 -37.76 -17.46
CA ALA A 470 -0.05 -36.77 -16.72
C ALA A 470 0.84 -35.58 -16.31
N VAL A 471 2.06 -35.83 -15.86
CA VAL A 471 3.04 -34.82 -15.51
C VAL A 471 3.41 -33.97 -16.73
N ALA A 472 3.70 -34.58 -17.88
CA ALA A 472 4.02 -33.91 -19.12
C ALA A 472 2.85 -33.00 -19.60
N ALA A 473 1.60 -33.50 -19.50
CA ALA A 473 0.40 -32.75 -19.86
C ALA A 473 0.21 -31.52 -18.96
N VAL A 474 0.38 -31.66 -17.62
CA VAL A 474 0.33 -30.55 -16.66
C VAL A 474 1.40 -29.51 -16.96
N ALA A 475 2.66 -29.93 -17.13
CA ALA A 475 3.77 -29.03 -17.44
C ALA A 475 3.55 -28.32 -18.79
N GLY A 476 3.03 -29.05 -19.79
CA GLY A 476 2.67 -28.48 -21.11
C GLY A 476 1.56 -27.44 -21.04
N ALA A 477 0.49 -27.69 -20.26
CA ALA A 477 -0.60 -26.75 -20.08
C ALA A 477 -0.13 -25.43 -19.43
N ILE A 478 0.67 -25.54 -18.35
CA ILE A 478 1.23 -24.38 -17.66
C ILE A 478 2.20 -23.62 -18.58
N ARG A 479 3.01 -24.34 -19.36
CA ARG A 479 3.94 -23.72 -20.32
C ARG A 479 3.17 -22.93 -21.39
N ARG A 480 2.10 -23.49 -21.98
CA ARG A 480 1.25 -22.78 -22.98
C ARG A 480 0.63 -21.52 -22.39
N SER A 481 0.06 -21.60 -21.20
CA SER A 481 -0.58 -20.45 -20.55
C SER A 481 0.41 -19.29 -20.28
N ARG A 482 1.70 -19.63 -20.03
CA ARG A 482 2.71 -18.62 -19.64
C ARG A 482 3.56 -18.07 -20.78
N THR A 483 3.45 -18.60 -21.98
CA THR A 483 4.16 -18.07 -23.15
C THR A 483 3.55 -16.80 -23.75
N GLY A 484 2.50 -16.24 -23.12
CA GLY A 484 1.82 -15.03 -23.60
C GLY A 484 0.84 -15.26 -24.77
N LEU A 485 0.65 -16.53 -25.18
CA LEU A 485 -0.30 -16.90 -26.22
C LEU A 485 -1.70 -17.22 -25.67
N GLY A 486 -1.87 -17.25 -24.35
CA GLY A 486 -3.16 -17.47 -23.69
C GLY A 486 -4.05 -16.24 -23.67
N GLU A 487 -5.36 -16.43 -23.55
CA GLU A 487 -6.33 -15.34 -23.37
C GLU A 487 -6.04 -14.56 -22.07
N PRO A 488 -5.89 -13.24 -22.13
CA PRO A 488 -5.69 -12.44 -20.94
C PRO A 488 -6.93 -12.52 -20.04
N GLY A 489 -6.71 -12.66 -18.74
CA GLY A 489 -7.80 -12.69 -17.76
C GLY A 489 -8.16 -14.06 -17.21
N ARG A 490 -7.62 -15.17 -17.74
CA ARG A 490 -7.88 -16.54 -17.27
C ARG A 490 -6.90 -17.00 -16.17
N PRO A 491 -7.23 -18.04 -15.38
CA PRO A 491 -6.27 -18.70 -14.48
C PRO A 491 -5.00 -19.18 -15.20
N MET A 492 -3.90 -19.39 -14.46
CA MET A 492 -2.63 -19.92 -14.99
C MET A 492 -2.76 -21.30 -15.65
N GLY A 493 -3.78 -22.04 -15.33
CA GLY A 493 -4.07 -23.34 -15.89
C GLY A 493 -5.33 -23.90 -15.26
N ALA A 494 -6.13 -24.59 -16.05
CA ALA A 494 -7.37 -25.22 -15.63
C ALA A 494 -7.42 -26.65 -16.16
N MET A 495 -7.35 -27.66 -15.27
CA MET A 495 -7.22 -29.05 -15.70
C MET A 495 -8.17 -29.96 -14.93
N LEU A 496 -8.70 -30.97 -15.62
CA LEU A 496 -9.51 -32.03 -15.02
C LEU A 496 -8.70 -33.33 -14.97
N PHE A 497 -8.54 -33.86 -13.75
CA PHE A 497 -7.87 -35.14 -13.48
C PHE A 497 -8.89 -36.26 -13.36
N LEU A 498 -8.87 -37.21 -14.30
CA LEU A 498 -9.76 -38.35 -14.35
C LEU A 498 -9.01 -39.62 -13.95
N GLY A 499 -9.68 -40.55 -13.24
CA GLY A 499 -9.11 -41.84 -12.93
C GLY A 499 -9.58 -42.43 -11.58
N PRO A 500 -9.24 -43.69 -11.27
CA PRO A 500 -9.63 -44.34 -10.02
C PRO A 500 -9.06 -43.65 -8.78
N THR A 501 -9.57 -43.99 -7.62
CA THR A 501 -9.01 -43.52 -6.35
C THR A 501 -7.62 -44.11 -6.12
N GLY A 502 -6.72 -43.32 -5.50
CA GLY A 502 -5.39 -43.81 -5.11
C GLY A 502 -4.35 -43.86 -6.22
N VAL A 503 -4.60 -43.30 -7.43
CA VAL A 503 -3.63 -43.27 -8.55
C VAL A 503 -2.68 -42.05 -8.52
N GLY A 504 -2.88 -41.10 -7.56
CA GLY A 504 -1.97 -39.98 -7.38
C GLY A 504 -2.50 -38.61 -7.82
N LYS A 505 -3.81 -38.45 -8.13
CA LYS A 505 -4.42 -37.14 -8.53
C LYS A 505 -4.12 -36.03 -7.53
N THR A 506 -4.49 -36.25 -6.27
CA THR A 506 -4.27 -35.26 -5.20
C THR A 506 -2.76 -35.11 -4.86
N ALA A 507 -1.96 -36.18 -5.05
CA ALA A 507 -0.50 -36.10 -4.87
C ALA A 507 0.16 -35.19 -5.91
N LEU A 508 -0.27 -35.27 -7.18
CA LEU A 508 0.23 -34.40 -8.25
C LEU A 508 -0.16 -32.93 -7.96
N ALA A 509 -1.37 -32.67 -7.45
CA ALA A 509 -1.77 -31.31 -7.04
C ALA A 509 -0.87 -30.75 -5.93
N LYS A 510 -0.51 -31.57 -4.91
CA LYS A 510 0.44 -31.19 -3.84
C LYS A 510 1.84 -30.95 -4.39
N ALA A 511 2.35 -31.88 -5.21
CA ALA A 511 3.66 -31.74 -5.84
C ALA A 511 3.74 -30.50 -6.73
N LEU A 512 2.65 -30.17 -7.45
CA LEU A 512 2.56 -28.97 -8.25
C LEU A 512 2.60 -27.70 -7.37
N ALA A 513 1.86 -27.67 -6.28
CA ALA A 513 1.91 -26.54 -5.34
C ALA A 513 3.31 -26.33 -4.77
N ALA A 514 3.98 -27.40 -4.34
CA ALA A 514 5.35 -27.34 -3.86
C ALA A 514 6.35 -26.94 -4.96
N SER A 515 6.23 -27.51 -6.17
CA SER A 515 7.17 -27.27 -7.26
C SER A 515 7.00 -25.90 -7.91
N TRP A 516 5.77 -25.41 -8.06
CA TRP A 516 5.47 -24.15 -8.74
C TRP A 516 5.44 -22.96 -7.78
N PHE A 517 4.74 -23.07 -6.65
CA PHE A 517 4.61 -22.00 -5.66
C PHE A 517 5.57 -22.12 -4.46
N GLY A 518 6.35 -23.20 -4.38
CA GLY A 518 7.40 -23.36 -3.37
C GLY A 518 6.95 -23.94 -2.05
N SER A 519 5.66 -24.22 -1.85
CA SER A 519 5.14 -24.79 -0.60
C SER A 519 3.91 -25.65 -0.84
N GLU A 520 3.80 -26.79 -0.16
CA GLU A 520 2.56 -27.56 -0.13
C GLU A 520 1.38 -26.80 0.47
N LYS A 521 1.66 -25.81 1.34
CA LYS A 521 0.64 -24.92 1.92
C LYS A 521 -0.03 -24.01 0.89
N ALA A 522 0.55 -23.87 -0.31
CA ALA A 522 -0.08 -23.17 -1.43
C ALA A 522 -1.19 -24.00 -2.12
N LEU A 523 -1.48 -25.21 -1.65
CA LEU A 523 -2.64 -25.99 -2.08
C LEU A 523 -3.87 -25.60 -1.25
N LEU A 524 -4.88 -25.04 -1.91
CA LEU A 524 -6.22 -24.80 -1.37
C LEU A 524 -7.12 -25.94 -1.82
N LYS A 525 -7.44 -26.85 -0.91
CA LYS A 525 -8.25 -28.02 -1.19
C LYS A 525 -9.69 -27.83 -0.73
N PHE A 526 -10.64 -28.03 -1.63
CA PHE A 526 -12.08 -28.06 -1.37
C PHE A 526 -12.62 -29.44 -1.72
N ASP A 527 -13.14 -30.16 -0.71
CA ASP A 527 -13.78 -31.47 -0.89
C ASP A 527 -15.23 -31.24 -1.30
N MET A 528 -15.55 -31.60 -2.52
CA MET A 528 -16.87 -31.35 -3.09
C MET A 528 -17.97 -32.23 -2.49
N SER A 529 -17.62 -33.26 -1.72
CA SER A 529 -18.59 -34.00 -0.93
C SER A 529 -19.24 -33.21 0.19
N GLU A 530 -18.64 -32.06 0.61
CA GLU A 530 -19.23 -31.14 1.56
C GLU A 530 -20.22 -30.13 0.91
N TYR A 531 -20.25 -30.06 -0.43
CA TYR A 531 -21.02 -29.08 -1.21
C TYR A 531 -22.05 -29.73 -2.14
N GLN A 532 -22.74 -30.78 -1.64
CA GLN A 532 -23.75 -31.54 -2.39
C GLN A 532 -25.10 -30.84 -2.46
N GLU A 533 -25.40 -29.97 -1.48
CA GLU A 533 -26.68 -29.29 -1.36
C GLU A 533 -26.56 -27.80 -1.74
N GLN A 534 -27.66 -27.25 -2.29
CA GLN A 534 -27.67 -25.87 -2.78
C GLN A 534 -27.26 -24.84 -1.72
N HIS A 535 -27.71 -25.02 -0.48
CA HIS A 535 -27.35 -24.09 0.60
C HIS A 535 -25.87 -24.15 1.00
N THR A 536 -25.19 -25.28 0.77
CA THR A 536 -23.76 -25.43 1.06
C THR A 536 -22.90 -24.73 0.01
N THR A 537 -23.40 -24.56 -1.24
CA THR A 537 -22.71 -23.77 -2.28
C THR A 537 -22.57 -22.30 -1.89
N ALA A 538 -23.54 -21.75 -1.17
CA ALA A 538 -23.44 -20.38 -0.65
C ALA A 538 -22.26 -20.19 0.30
N ARG A 539 -21.76 -21.22 0.98
CA ARG A 539 -20.58 -21.13 1.83
C ARG A 539 -19.28 -20.84 1.05
N LEU A 540 -19.23 -21.20 -0.24
CA LEU A 540 -18.07 -20.87 -1.09
C LEU A 540 -18.00 -19.39 -1.44
N LEU A 541 -19.17 -18.74 -1.65
CA LEU A 541 -19.29 -17.34 -2.05
C LEU A 541 -19.62 -16.39 -0.89
N GLY A 542 -20.07 -16.92 0.24
CA GLY A 542 -20.65 -16.15 1.35
C GLY A 542 -22.17 -16.15 1.32
N ALA A 543 -22.81 -15.97 2.48
CA ALA A 543 -24.25 -15.91 2.61
C ALA A 543 -24.80 -14.58 2.08
N PRO A 544 -25.95 -14.59 1.37
CA PRO A 544 -26.62 -13.35 0.94
C PRO A 544 -27.04 -12.48 2.12
N PRO A 545 -27.26 -11.15 1.92
CA PRO A 545 -27.75 -10.26 2.94
C PRO A 545 -29.04 -10.78 3.59
N GLY A 546 -29.07 -10.82 4.93
CA GLY A 546 -30.23 -11.27 5.71
C GLY A 546 -30.19 -12.76 6.15
N TYR A 547 -29.16 -13.51 5.79
CA TYR A 547 -28.95 -14.89 6.29
C TYR A 547 -27.86 -14.92 7.37
N LEU A 548 -27.97 -15.89 8.29
CA LEU A 548 -26.95 -16.15 9.32
C LEU A 548 -25.60 -16.43 8.65
N GLY A 549 -24.53 -15.71 9.05
CA GLY A 549 -23.19 -15.84 8.46
C GLY A 549 -22.90 -14.86 7.30
N HIS A 550 -23.75 -13.84 7.07
CA HIS A 550 -23.50 -12.82 6.05
C HIS A 550 -22.17 -12.06 6.27
N ASP A 551 -21.77 -11.84 7.51
CA ASP A 551 -20.50 -11.18 7.86
C ASP A 551 -19.27 -12.07 7.66
N GLU A 552 -19.47 -13.38 7.49
CA GLU A 552 -18.43 -14.34 7.14
C GLU A 552 -18.26 -14.36 5.61
N GLY A 553 -17.09 -13.97 5.12
CA GLY A 553 -16.76 -14.04 3.69
C GLY A 553 -16.84 -15.48 3.16
N GLY A 554 -16.99 -15.64 1.83
CA GLY A 554 -17.02 -16.96 1.20
C GLY A 554 -15.70 -17.72 1.41
N GLN A 555 -15.79 -19.01 1.74
CA GLN A 555 -14.62 -19.85 2.02
C GLN A 555 -13.62 -19.88 0.85
N LEU A 556 -14.11 -19.98 -0.39
CA LEU A 556 -13.28 -20.01 -1.59
C LEU A 556 -12.68 -18.62 -1.86
N THR A 557 -13.51 -17.59 -1.84
CA THR A 557 -13.09 -16.23 -2.16
C THR A 557 -12.10 -15.68 -1.14
N GLU A 558 -12.33 -15.92 0.16
CA GLU A 558 -11.40 -15.52 1.22
C GLU A 558 -10.07 -16.31 1.16
N ALA A 559 -10.11 -17.61 0.89
CA ALA A 559 -8.90 -18.42 0.79
C ALA A 559 -8.00 -17.93 -0.35
N VAL A 560 -8.57 -17.62 -1.53
CA VAL A 560 -7.83 -17.11 -2.69
C VAL A 560 -7.36 -15.68 -2.47
N ARG A 561 -8.17 -14.82 -1.85
CA ARG A 561 -7.73 -13.45 -1.50
C ARG A 561 -6.53 -13.43 -0.55
N ARG A 562 -6.51 -14.38 0.42
CA ARG A 562 -5.36 -14.54 1.33
C ARG A 562 -4.14 -15.17 0.66
N ARG A 563 -4.35 -16.02 -0.36
CA ARG A 563 -3.28 -16.72 -1.07
C ARG A 563 -3.54 -16.70 -2.58
N PRO A 564 -3.29 -15.57 -3.24
CA PRO A 564 -3.56 -15.42 -4.67
C PRO A 564 -2.64 -16.27 -5.55
N TYR A 565 -1.50 -16.72 -5.02
CA TYR A 565 -0.57 -17.66 -5.67
C TYR A 565 -0.77 -19.05 -5.08
N SER A 566 -1.72 -19.80 -5.65
CA SER A 566 -2.10 -21.11 -5.11
C SER A 566 -2.58 -22.08 -6.18
N VAL A 567 -2.55 -23.36 -5.85
CA VAL A 567 -3.29 -24.39 -6.56
C VAL A 567 -4.63 -24.54 -5.88
N VAL A 568 -5.71 -24.30 -6.60
CA VAL A 568 -7.08 -24.48 -6.11
C VAL A 568 -7.59 -25.82 -6.59
N LEU A 569 -7.75 -26.77 -5.68
CA LEU A 569 -8.16 -28.14 -5.96
C LEU A 569 -9.61 -28.36 -5.54
N PHE A 570 -10.48 -28.63 -6.50
CA PHE A 570 -11.83 -29.12 -6.28
C PHE A 570 -11.81 -30.65 -6.36
N ASP A 571 -11.80 -31.31 -5.21
CA ASP A 571 -11.66 -32.77 -5.12
C ASP A 571 -13.04 -33.46 -5.20
N GLU A 572 -13.15 -34.51 -6.01
CA GLU A 572 -14.38 -35.26 -6.27
C GLU A 572 -15.54 -34.42 -6.80
N ILE A 573 -15.28 -33.65 -7.87
CA ILE A 573 -16.21 -32.63 -8.41
C ILE A 573 -17.57 -33.24 -8.84
N GLU A 574 -17.62 -34.55 -9.16
CA GLU A 574 -18.86 -35.26 -9.50
C GLU A 574 -19.86 -35.35 -8.37
N LYS A 575 -19.44 -35.07 -7.13
CA LYS A 575 -20.31 -35.07 -5.95
C LYS A 575 -20.93 -33.69 -5.67
N ALA A 576 -20.43 -32.67 -6.33
CA ALA A 576 -20.86 -31.29 -6.13
C ALA A 576 -22.27 -31.03 -6.65
N HIS A 577 -22.94 -30.05 -6.02
CA HIS A 577 -24.19 -29.54 -6.57
C HIS A 577 -23.96 -28.91 -7.96
N PRO A 578 -24.88 -29.04 -8.93
CA PRO A 578 -24.72 -28.53 -10.29
C PRO A 578 -24.41 -27.02 -10.38
N ASP A 579 -24.83 -26.21 -9.40
CA ASP A 579 -24.56 -24.77 -9.36
C ASP A 579 -23.06 -24.44 -9.22
N ILE A 580 -22.24 -25.36 -8.73
CA ILE A 580 -20.79 -25.18 -8.65
C ILE A 580 -20.18 -25.08 -10.05
N GLN A 581 -20.77 -25.71 -11.07
CA GLN A 581 -20.31 -25.52 -12.45
C GLN A 581 -20.45 -24.07 -12.93
N ASN A 582 -21.45 -23.32 -12.44
CA ASN A 582 -21.59 -21.89 -12.78
C ASN A 582 -20.46 -21.06 -12.12
N ILE A 583 -20.09 -21.38 -10.88
CA ILE A 583 -18.97 -20.75 -10.17
C ILE A 583 -17.66 -21.01 -10.93
N LEU A 584 -17.44 -22.26 -11.34
CA LEU A 584 -16.26 -22.65 -12.10
C LEU A 584 -16.21 -21.95 -13.46
N LEU A 585 -17.33 -21.82 -14.16
CA LEU A 585 -17.41 -21.07 -15.43
C LEU A 585 -16.94 -19.64 -15.23
N GLN A 586 -17.46 -18.92 -14.24
CA GLN A 586 -17.05 -17.55 -13.96
C GLN A 586 -15.54 -17.46 -13.65
N ILE A 587 -15.00 -18.38 -12.85
CA ILE A 587 -13.55 -18.44 -12.54
C ILE A 587 -12.73 -18.66 -13.82
N LEU A 588 -13.15 -19.58 -14.70
CA LEU A 588 -12.39 -19.97 -15.89
C LEU A 588 -12.52 -18.96 -17.05
N GLU A 589 -13.60 -18.18 -17.11
CA GLU A 589 -13.81 -17.14 -18.11
C GLU A 589 -13.21 -15.81 -17.72
N ASP A 590 -13.60 -15.30 -16.56
CA ASP A 590 -13.26 -13.95 -16.10
C ASP A 590 -11.96 -13.92 -15.24
N GLY A 591 -11.50 -15.08 -14.76
CA GLY A 591 -10.40 -15.18 -13.80
C GLY A 591 -10.67 -14.44 -12.48
N GLN A 592 -11.93 -14.13 -12.21
CA GLN A 592 -12.39 -13.43 -11.02
C GLN A 592 -13.69 -14.01 -10.51
N LEU A 593 -13.88 -13.96 -9.20
CA LEU A 593 -15.12 -14.39 -8.56
C LEU A 593 -15.56 -13.33 -7.56
N THR A 594 -16.81 -12.88 -7.66
CA THR A 594 -17.36 -11.89 -6.74
C THR A 594 -18.11 -12.59 -5.62
N ASP A 595 -17.77 -12.27 -4.37
CA ASP A 595 -18.46 -12.78 -3.19
C ASP A 595 -19.82 -12.10 -2.95
N ALA A 596 -20.60 -12.60 -2.00
CA ALA A 596 -21.90 -12.06 -1.64
C ALA A 596 -21.83 -10.62 -1.09
N MET A 597 -20.66 -10.17 -0.63
CA MET A 597 -20.40 -8.80 -0.17
C MET A 597 -19.93 -7.86 -1.31
N GLY A 598 -19.91 -8.34 -2.56
CA GLY A 598 -19.43 -7.57 -3.71
C GLY A 598 -17.91 -7.47 -3.84
N ARG A 599 -17.14 -8.19 -3.01
CA ARG A 599 -15.67 -8.19 -3.06
C ARG A 599 -15.19 -9.21 -4.09
N LYS A 600 -14.21 -8.82 -4.90
CA LYS A 600 -13.65 -9.67 -5.94
C LYS A 600 -12.47 -10.50 -5.41
N ALA A 601 -12.43 -11.77 -5.76
CA ALA A 601 -11.28 -12.65 -5.60
C ALA A 601 -10.66 -12.92 -6.98
N ASP A 602 -9.34 -12.74 -7.10
CA ASP A 602 -8.59 -12.86 -8.36
C ASP A 602 -7.95 -14.24 -8.48
N PHE A 603 -8.36 -15.01 -9.49
CA PHE A 603 -7.87 -16.36 -9.80
C PHE A 603 -6.81 -16.37 -10.91
N ARG A 604 -6.46 -15.24 -11.52
CA ARG A 604 -5.52 -15.18 -12.65
C ARG A 604 -4.13 -15.71 -12.31
N ASN A 605 -3.77 -15.68 -11.04
CA ASN A 605 -2.51 -16.20 -10.53
C ASN A 605 -2.66 -17.59 -9.88
N THR A 606 -3.78 -18.27 -10.05
CA THR A 606 -4.02 -19.61 -9.52
C THR A 606 -3.96 -20.67 -10.62
N ILE A 607 -3.70 -21.90 -10.22
CA ILE A 607 -3.90 -23.09 -11.05
C ILE A 607 -5.13 -23.82 -10.52
N VAL A 608 -6.14 -23.97 -11.36
CA VAL A 608 -7.41 -24.61 -10.99
C VAL A 608 -7.36 -26.08 -11.40
N LEU A 609 -7.50 -26.96 -10.42
CA LEU A 609 -7.52 -28.41 -10.64
C LEU A 609 -8.85 -29.00 -10.18
N LEU A 610 -9.45 -29.78 -11.03
CA LEU A 610 -10.62 -30.56 -10.73
C LEU A 610 -10.22 -32.04 -10.67
N THR A 611 -10.63 -32.81 -9.67
CA THR A 611 -10.46 -34.27 -9.70
C THR A 611 -11.82 -34.97 -9.81
N SER A 612 -11.84 -36.04 -10.52
CA SER A 612 -13.05 -36.86 -10.65
C SER A 612 -12.73 -38.35 -10.77
N ASN A 613 -13.66 -39.18 -10.32
CA ASN A 613 -13.64 -40.60 -10.50
C ASN A 613 -14.56 -41.08 -11.67
N LEU A 614 -15.11 -40.15 -12.43
CA LEU A 614 -15.90 -40.45 -13.63
C LEU A 614 -15.04 -41.27 -14.61
N GLY A 615 -15.64 -42.27 -15.21
CA GLY A 615 -14.94 -43.19 -16.11
C GLY A 615 -13.96 -44.17 -15.48
N ALA A 616 -13.79 -44.16 -14.13
CA ALA A 616 -12.88 -45.07 -13.44
C ALA A 616 -13.19 -46.55 -13.70
N ARG A 617 -14.47 -46.90 -13.93
CA ARG A 617 -14.90 -48.24 -14.30
C ARG A 617 -14.27 -48.78 -15.59
N PHE A 618 -14.01 -47.92 -16.58
CA PHE A 618 -13.36 -48.30 -17.83
C PHE A 618 -11.87 -48.56 -17.64
N LEU A 619 -11.25 -47.85 -16.71
CA LEU A 619 -9.83 -47.95 -16.38
C LEU A 619 -9.53 -49.13 -15.43
N ALA A 620 -10.48 -49.53 -14.59
CA ALA A 620 -10.34 -50.62 -13.64
C ALA A 620 -10.71 -52.02 -14.25
N GLY A 621 -11.33 -52.04 -15.43
CA GLY A 621 -11.81 -53.26 -16.03
C GLY A 621 -10.70 -54.14 -16.58
N GLN A 622 -10.49 -55.32 -15.97
CA GLN A 622 -9.70 -56.43 -16.47
C GLN A 622 -10.43 -57.15 -17.63
N SER A 623 -10.93 -56.47 -18.62
CA SER A 623 -11.46 -57.08 -19.82
C SER A 623 -10.43 -56.97 -20.93
N ALA A 624 -9.39 -57.80 -20.86
CA ALA A 624 -8.67 -58.16 -22.07
C ALA A 624 -9.66 -58.93 -22.98
N PRO A 625 -10.03 -58.44 -24.18
CA PRO A 625 -10.72 -59.29 -25.12
C PRO A 625 -9.78 -60.43 -25.49
N LEU A 626 -10.22 -61.67 -25.33
CA LEU A 626 -9.56 -62.85 -25.90
C LEU A 626 -9.47 -62.60 -27.44
N GLY A 627 -8.26 -62.32 -27.93
CA GLY A 627 -8.00 -62.21 -29.33
C GLY A 627 -7.25 -60.93 -29.72
N PHE A 628 -5.99 -61.11 -30.06
CA PHE A 628 -5.00 -60.16 -30.58
C PHE A 628 -4.35 -59.21 -29.55
N ALA A 629 -3.03 -59.34 -29.46
CA ALA A 629 -2.12 -58.53 -28.69
C ALA A 629 -2.07 -57.08 -29.20
N ALA A 630 -3.06 -56.28 -28.89
CA ALA A 630 -2.94 -54.83 -28.91
C ALA A 630 -2.03 -54.46 -27.72
N GLY A 631 -0.91 -53.76 -27.95
CA GLY A 631 0.00 -53.35 -26.88
C GLY A 631 -0.75 -52.62 -25.79
N SER A 632 -0.30 -52.76 -24.54
CA SER A 632 -0.92 -52.17 -23.34
C SER A 632 -1.24 -50.66 -23.48
N GLU A 633 -0.54 -49.96 -24.33
CA GLU A 633 -0.72 -48.55 -24.64
C GLU A 633 -1.98 -48.24 -25.42
N ALA A 634 -2.27 -49.02 -26.50
CA ALA A 634 -3.48 -48.82 -27.31
C ALA A 634 -4.77 -49.17 -26.54
N VAL A 635 -4.69 -50.11 -25.58
CA VAL A 635 -5.81 -50.43 -24.69
C VAL A 635 -6.08 -49.24 -23.74
N PHE A 636 -5.05 -48.67 -23.15
CA PHE A 636 -5.18 -47.54 -22.27
C PHE A 636 -5.72 -46.29 -23.01
N GLU A 637 -5.27 -46.03 -24.23
CA GLU A 637 -5.78 -44.91 -25.04
C GLU A 637 -7.28 -45.06 -25.31
N LYS A 638 -7.76 -46.26 -25.65
CA LYS A 638 -9.19 -46.52 -25.84
C LYS A 638 -10.00 -46.34 -24.56
N GLN A 639 -9.48 -46.87 -23.44
CA GLN A 639 -10.11 -46.72 -22.12
C GLN A 639 -10.14 -45.24 -21.67
N SER A 640 -9.05 -44.47 -21.93
CA SER A 640 -8.95 -43.05 -21.68
C SER A 640 -9.98 -42.24 -22.48
N ALA A 641 -10.15 -42.56 -23.76
CA ALA A 641 -11.15 -41.92 -24.60
C ALA A 641 -12.57 -42.16 -24.05
N GLN A 642 -12.88 -43.40 -23.59
CA GLN A 642 -14.17 -43.70 -22.98
C GLN A 642 -14.40 -42.95 -21.66
N ALA A 643 -13.36 -42.81 -20.81
CA ALA A 643 -13.44 -42.09 -19.57
C ALA A 643 -13.66 -40.57 -19.82
N ILE A 644 -12.98 -39.99 -20.83
CA ILE A 644 -13.16 -38.59 -21.25
C ILE A 644 -14.58 -38.36 -21.77
N GLU A 645 -15.12 -39.28 -22.58
CA GLU A 645 -16.50 -39.15 -23.09
C GLU A 645 -17.55 -39.23 -21.97
N GLU A 646 -17.33 -40.06 -20.95
CA GLU A 646 -18.21 -40.11 -19.78
C GLU A 646 -18.14 -38.79 -18.98
N ALA A 647 -16.96 -38.25 -18.78
CA ALA A 647 -16.77 -36.96 -18.13
C ALA A 647 -17.46 -35.83 -18.94
N LYS A 648 -17.30 -35.77 -20.27
CA LYS A 648 -17.96 -34.78 -21.13
C LYS A 648 -19.49 -34.84 -21.06
N LYS A 649 -20.08 -35.99 -20.76
CA LYS A 649 -21.54 -36.14 -20.59
C LYS A 649 -22.02 -35.57 -19.25
N TRP A 650 -21.15 -35.56 -18.23
CA TRP A 650 -21.49 -35.05 -16.90
C TRP A 650 -21.31 -33.54 -16.78
N PHE A 651 -20.23 -33.01 -17.35
CA PHE A 651 -19.94 -31.60 -17.35
C PHE A 651 -20.70 -30.86 -18.46
N ARG A 652 -21.01 -29.57 -18.20
CA ARG A 652 -21.56 -28.72 -19.26
C ARG A 652 -20.52 -28.51 -20.36
N PRO A 653 -20.94 -28.49 -21.64
CA PRO A 653 -20.01 -28.33 -22.77
C PRO A 653 -19.17 -27.06 -22.67
N GLU A 654 -19.77 -25.96 -22.17
CA GLU A 654 -19.08 -24.68 -21.97
C GLU A 654 -17.92 -24.83 -21.00
N LEU A 655 -18.12 -25.54 -19.88
CA LEU A 655 -17.07 -25.75 -18.89
C LEU A 655 -15.92 -26.61 -19.45
N VAL A 656 -16.26 -27.66 -20.19
CA VAL A 656 -15.25 -28.53 -20.85
C VAL A 656 -14.42 -27.73 -21.85
N GLY A 657 -15.05 -26.82 -22.60
CA GLY A 657 -14.38 -25.95 -23.57
C GLY A 657 -13.43 -24.92 -22.93
N ARG A 658 -13.56 -24.67 -21.62
CA ARG A 658 -12.70 -23.72 -20.88
C ARG A 658 -11.56 -24.42 -20.15
N LEU A 659 -11.55 -25.74 -20.05
CA LEU A 659 -10.44 -26.50 -19.48
C LEU A 659 -9.30 -26.62 -20.51
N ASP A 660 -8.07 -26.41 -20.05
CA ASP A 660 -6.87 -26.51 -20.89
C ASP A 660 -6.57 -27.96 -21.27
N GLU A 661 -6.80 -28.90 -20.31
CA GLU A 661 -6.53 -30.33 -20.52
C GLU A 661 -7.45 -31.21 -19.67
N LEU A 662 -7.85 -32.34 -20.26
CA LEU A 662 -8.47 -33.46 -19.56
C LEU A 662 -7.45 -34.59 -19.43
N ILE A 663 -6.95 -34.83 -18.23
CA ILE A 663 -5.81 -35.70 -17.98
C ILE A 663 -6.30 -37.00 -17.32
N VAL A 664 -6.06 -38.13 -17.99
CA VAL A 664 -6.43 -39.45 -17.48
C VAL A 664 -5.24 -40.10 -16.80
N PHE A 665 -5.41 -40.41 -15.51
CA PHE A 665 -4.40 -41.11 -14.70
C PHE A 665 -4.47 -42.61 -14.94
N ARG A 666 -3.32 -43.20 -15.16
CA ARG A 666 -3.20 -44.68 -15.32
C ARG A 666 -3.37 -45.38 -13.97
N PRO A 667 -3.98 -46.61 -13.96
CA PRO A 667 -3.83 -47.52 -12.82
C PRO A 667 -2.34 -47.77 -12.57
N LEU A 668 -1.94 -47.84 -11.30
CA LEU A 668 -0.54 -48.03 -10.94
C LEU A 668 -0.11 -49.50 -11.25
N ALA A 669 0.96 -49.63 -12.03
CA ALA A 669 1.62 -50.91 -12.29
C ALA A 669 2.40 -51.37 -11.02
N GLU A 670 2.75 -52.62 -10.96
CA GLU A 670 3.45 -53.25 -9.82
C GLU A 670 4.79 -52.56 -9.54
N ASP A 671 5.58 -52.27 -10.59
CA ASP A 671 6.86 -51.56 -10.46
C ASP A 671 6.66 -50.15 -9.88
N SER A 672 5.57 -49.48 -10.25
CA SER A 672 5.23 -48.17 -9.72
C SER A 672 4.81 -48.27 -8.24
N LEU A 673 4.07 -49.29 -7.85
CA LEU A 673 3.70 -49.54 -6.45
C LEU A 673 4.93 -49.84 -5.59
N CYS A 674 5.89 -50.67 -6.11
CA CYS A 674 7.15 -50.90 -5.43
C CYS A 674 7.95 -49.60 -5.21
N ALA A 675 8.09 -48.75 -6.23
CA ALA A 675 8.80 -47.48 -6.12
C ALA A 675 8.09 -46.51 -5.17
N ILE A 676 6.74 -46.52 -5.09
CA ILE A 676 5.97 -45.75 -4.12
C ILE A 676 6.16 -46.27 -2.70
N ALA A 677 6.23 -47.62 -2.53
CA ALA A 677 6.50 -48.25 -1.25
C ALA A 677 7.86 -47.82 -0.68
N GLU A 678 8.91 -47.89 -1.49
CA GLU A 678 10.27 -47.42 -1.14
C GLU A 678 10.26 -45.95 -0.72
N LYS A 679 9.56 -45.12 -1.48
CA LYS A 679 9.42 -43.67 -1.14
C LYS A 679 8.69 -43.44 0.20
N LEU A 680 7.61 -44.21 0.47
CA LEU A 680 6.86 -44.13 1.73
C LEU A 680 7.70 -44.59 2.93
N LEU A 681 8.42 -45.71 2.74
CA LEU A 681 9.33 -46.24 3.76
C LEU A 681 10.47 -45.26 4.06
N GLY A 682 11.11 -44.67 3.05
CA GLY A 682 12.14 -43.66 3.24
C GLY A 682 11.60 -42.38 3.94
N GLN A 683 10.34 -42.01 3.69
CA GLN A 683 9.70 -40.91 4.45
C GLN A 683 9.46 -41.28 5.92
N LEU A 684 9.12 -42.53 6.19
CA LEU A 684 8.95 -43.04 7.55
C LEU A 684 10.28 -43.07 8.29
N GLU A 685 11.36 -43.56 7.63
CA GLU A 685 12.73 -43.52 8.15
C GLU A 685 13.18 -42.13 8.54
N ALA A 686 12.98 -41.16 7.63
CA ALA A 686 13.27 -39.76 7.91
C ALA A 686 12.46 -39.16 9.07
N ARG A 687 11.20 -39.61 9.27
CA ARG A 687 10.39 -39.22 10.43
C ARG A 687 10.88 -39.89 11.72
N ALA A 688 11.23 -41.15 11.70
CA ALA A 688 11.80 -41.85 12.82
C ALA A 688 13.12 -41.20 13.28
N ALA A 689 14.01 -40.88 12.34
CA ALA A 689 15.28 -40.24 12.62
C ALA A 689 15.13 -38.87 13.29
N ARG A 690 14.16 -38.07 12.91
CA ARG A 690 13.86 -36.77 13.57
C ARG A 690 13.41 -36.95 15.05
N ASN A 691 12.83 -38.09 15.37
CA ASN A 691 12.41 -38.44 16.72
C ASN A 691 13.47 -39.24 17.48
N GLY A 692 14.69 -39.38 16.94
CA GLY A 692 15.82 -40.03 17.58
C GLY A 692 15.86 -41.56 17.42
N TYR A 693 15.04 -42.12 16.52
CA TYR A 693 15.03 -43.58 16.23
C TYR A 693 15.62 -43.84 14.83
N GLN A 694 16.51 -44.80 14.71
CA GLN A 694 17.08 -45.20 13.41
C GLN A 694 16.24 -46.38 12.87
N LEU A 695 15.56 -46.17 11.74
CA LEU A 695 14.81 -47.17 11.03
C LEU A 695 15.42 -47.34 9.63
N THR A 696 15.59 -48.60 9.23
CA THR A 696 15.93 -49.00 7.84
C THR A 696 15.02 -50.13 7.39
N HIS A 697 14.98 -50.40 6.10
CA HIS A 697 14.21 -51.51 5.55
C HIS A 697 15.00 -52.26 4.50
N THR A 698 14.66 -53.57 4.35
CA THR A 698 15.21 -54.38 3.25
C THR A 698 14.38 -54.20 1.97
N PRO A 699 14.94 -54.30 0.75
CA PRO A 699 14.20 -54.14 -0.51
C PRO A 699 13.02 -55.12 -0.66
N ARG A 700 13.04 -56.24 0.07
CA ARG A 700 11.93 -57.21 0.09
C ARG A 700 10.65 -56.63 0.70
N VAL A 701 10.77 -55.77 1.67
CA VAL A 701 9.61 -55.14 2.36
C VAL A 701 8.78 -54.34 1.38
N GLY A 702 9.40 -53.52 0.53
CA GLY A 702 8.73 -52.71 -0.50
C GLY A 702 7.97 -53.60 -1.50
N ALA A 703 8.58 -54.68 -1.97
CA ALA A 703 7.94 -55.59 -2.89
C ALA A 703 6.73 -56.36 -2.26
N VAL A 704 6.85 -56.78 -1.01
CA VAL A 704 5.74 -57.48 -0.30
C VAL A 704 4.59 -56.51 -0.04
N LEU A 705 4.87 -55.27 0.36
CA LEU A 705 3.84 -54.26 0.58
C LEU A 705 3.11 -53.91 -0.72
N ALA A 706 3.85 -53.77 -1.83
CA ALA A 706 3.29 -53.50 -3.16
C ALA A 706 2.37 -54.68 -3.62
N ALA A 707 2.81 -55.92 -3.43
CA ALA A 707 2.02 -57.09 -3.77
C ALA A 707 0.70 -57.17 -2.97
N ARG A 708 0.73 -56.85 -1.66
CA ARG A 708 -0.46 -56.81 -0.82
C ARG A 708 -1.41 -55.66 -1.17
N ALA A 709 -0.89 -54.54 -1.73
CA ALA A 709 -1.65 -53.36 -2.13
C ALA A 709 -2.29 -53.50 -3.54
N ARG A 710 -2.26 -54.68 -4.18
CA ARG A 710 -2.97 -54.97 -5.44
C ARG A 710 -4.48 -54.92 -5.23
N SER A 711 -5.02 -53.71 -5.07
CA SER A 711 -6.44 -53.46 -4.86
C SER A 711 -6.90 -52.27 -5.72
N PRO A 712 -8.21 -52.12 -5.95
CA PRO A 712 -8.74 -50.94 -6.65
C PRO A 712 -8.37 -49.57 -6.02
N TYR A 713 -7.83 -49.60 -4.81
CA TYR A 713 -7.49 -48.40 -4.03
C TYR A 713 -6.01 -47.93 -4.19
N GLY A 714 -5.19 -48.69 -4.95
CA GLY A 714 -3.85 -48.28 -5.36
C GLY A 714 -2.92 -47.81 -4.23
N ALA A 715 -2.28 -46.68 -4.40
CA ALA A 715 -1.34 -46.11 -3.43
C ALA A 715 -1.96 -45.73 -2.06
N ARG A 716 -3.29 -45.59 -1.96
CA ARG A 716 -3.97 -45.33 -0.67
C ARG A 716 -3.93 -46.59 0.19
N GLU A 717 -4.16 -47.76 -0.41
CA GLU A 717 -4.04 -49.06 0.30
C GLU A 717 -2.59 -49.35 0.66
N LEU A 718 -1.65 -49.06 -0.26
CA LEU A 718 -0.22 -49.21 0.01
C LEU A 718 0.21 -48.40 1.25
N ARG A 719 -0.22 -47.15 1.38
CA ARG A 719 0.06 -46.33 2.55
C ARG A 719 -0.49 -46.96 3.82
N ARG A 720 -1.73 -47.43 3.78
CA ARG A 720 -2.33 -48.14 4.93
C ARG A 720 -1.55 -49.38 5.35
N GLN A 721 -0.99 -50.11 4.37
CA GLN A 721 -0.15 -51.27 4.62
C GLN A 721 1.18 -50.88 5.28
N VAL A 722 1.84 -49.80 4.81
CA VAL A 722 3.06 -49.26 5.43
C VAL A 722 2.77 -48.84 6.87
N ASP A 723 1.68 -48.06 7.09
CA ASP A 723 1.29 -47.57 8.41
C ASP A 723 1.03 -48.72 9.39
N ARG A 724 0.33 -49.81 8.93
CA ARG A 724 0.00 -50.93 9.78
C ARG A 724 1.18 -51.90 10.02
N ALA A 725 1.98 -52.16 8.99
CA ALA A 725 3.00 -53.18 9.06
C ALA A 725 4.31 -52.69 9.65
N VAL A 726 4.66 -51.41 9.44
CA VAL A 726 5.96 -50.84 9.87
C VAL A 726 5.79 -49.78 10.93
N GLU A 727 4.97 -48.72 10.65
CA GLU A 727 4.82 -47.59 11.58
C GLU A 727 4.19 -48.01 12.90
N GLN A 728 3.09 -48.80 12.86
CA GLN A 728 2.44 -49.27 14.09
C GLN A 728 3.31 -50.30 14.86
N ALA A 729 4.07 -51.14 14.15
CA ALA A 729 5.01 -52.05 14.76
C ALA A 729 6.12 -51.30 15.52
N LEU A 730 6.72 -50.27 14.90
CA LEU A 730 7.71 -49.40 15.56
C LEU A 730 7.10 -48.65 16.75
N ALA A 731 5.90 -48.09 16.58
CA ALA A 731 5.20 -47.38 17.66
C ALA A 731 4.91 -48.31 18.85
N ASN A 732 4.58 -49.57 18.63
CA ASN A 732 4.40 -50.55 19.71
C ASN A 732 5.70 -50.86 20.44
N GLN A 733 6.84 -50.97 19.76
CA GLN A 733 8.15 -51.15 20.37
C GLN A 733 8.58 -49.93 21.21
N ILE A 734 8.27 -48.73 20.74
CA ILE A 734 8.49 -47.51 21.49
C ILE A 734 7.59 -47.44 22.74
N ALA A 735 6.32 -47.77 22.59
CA ALA A 735 5.34 -47.73 23.69
C ALA A 735 5.60 -48.79 24.78
N SER A 736 6.13 -49.95 24.42
CA SER A 736 6.51 -51.02 25.36
C SER A 736 7.85 -50.73 26.04
N GLY A 737 8.56 -49.70 25.67
CA GLY A 737 9.88 -49.37 26.22
C GLY A 737 11.01 -50.26 25.74
N THR A 738 10.78 -51.08 24.72
CA THR A 738 11.80 -51.94 24.07
C THR A 738 12.65 -51.13 23.07
N ALA A 739 12.08 -50.14 22.41
CA ALA A 739 12.84 -49.25 21.53
C ALA A 739 13.30 -47.97 22.30
N HIS A 740 14.60 -47.77 22.37
CA HIS A 740 15.22 -46.57 22.97
C HIS A 740 15.79 -45.61 21.90
N THR A 741 15.91 -44.34 22.24
CA THR A 741 16.56 -43.34 21.37
C THR A 741 17.99 -43.76 21.03
N GLY A 742 18.33 -43.76 19.74
CA GLY A 742 19.64 -44.16 19.25
C GLY A 742 19.73 -45.62 18.81
N GLN A 743 18.72 -46.47 19.12
CA GLN A 743 18.68 -47.84 18.61
C GLN A 743 18.35 -47.89 17.12
N HIS A 744 18.95 -48.84 16.43
CA HIS A 744 18.72 -49.15 15.02
C HIS A 744 17.74 -50.29 14.87
N TRP A 745 16.68 -50.08 14.09
CA TRP A 745 15.66 -51.06 13.78
C TRP A 745 15.62 -51.33 12.28
N THR A 746 15.57 -52.57 11.89
CA THR A 746 15.45 -52.96 10.48
C THR A 746 14.09 -53.65 10.25
N ALA A 747 13.33 -53.11 9.31
CA ALA A 747 12.14 -53.82 8.81
C ALA A 747 12.55 -54.87 7.78
N ASP A 748 12.23 -56.12 8.03
CA ASP A 748 12.50 -57.24 7.10
C ASP A 748 11.26 -58.15 6.95
N CYS A 749 11.31 -59.07 5.99
CA CYS A 749 10.26 -60.00 5.68
C CYS A 749 10.65 -61.43 6.05
N THR A 750 9.82 -62.14 6.84
CA THR A 750 9.93 -63.57 7.08
C THR A 750 9.68 -64.36 5.79
N VAL A 751 10.05 -65.66 5.80
CA VAL A 751 9.82 -66.58 4.66
C VAL A 751 8.32 -66.67 4.30
N ASP A 752 7.44 -66.52 5.28
CA ASP A 752 5.98 -66.53 5.10
C ASP A 752 5.44 -65.16 4.63
N GLY A 753 6.31 -64.20 4.38
CA GLY A 753 5.96 -62.84 3.92
C GLY A 753 5.44 -61.90 5.03
N ALA A 754 5.52 -62.27 6.32
CA ALA A 754 5.18 -61.34 7.41
C ALA A 754 6.30 -60.31 7.56
N ILE A 755 5.92 -59.01 7.78
CA ILE A 755 6.88 -57.96 8.02
C ILE A 755 7.15 -57.89 9.54
N VAL A 756 8.43 -57.99 9.90
CA VAL A 756 8.92 -57.95 11.28
C VAL A 756 9.94 -56.85 11.44
N LEU A 757 9.98 -56.27 12.64
CA LEU A 757 11.02 -55.31 13.02
C LEU A 757 12.05 -56.05 13.88
N GLU A 758 13.28 -56.07 13.40
CA GLU A 758 14.42 -56.66 14.10
C GLU A 758 15.34 -55.55 14.63
N GLU A 759 15.91 -55.79 15.79
CA GLU A 759 16.94 -54.88 16.34
C GLU A 759 18.23 -55.12 15.53
N GLY A 760 18.67 -54.09 14.82
CA GLY A 760 19.89 -54.11 13.99
C GLY A 760 21.12 -53.72 14.81
N GLU A 761 22.28 -54.26 14.46
CA GLU A 761 23.56 -53.79 14.99
C GLU A 761 23.78 -52.32 14.58
N ALA A 762 24.24 -51.50 15.52
CA ALA A 762 24.55 -50.11 15.29
C ALA A 762 25.64 -49.98 14.20
N VAL A 763 25.28 -49.44 13.05
CA VAL A 763 26.28 -49.07 12.02
C VAL A 763 27.07 -47.91 12.56
N GLU A 764 28.31 -48.16 13.00
CA GLU A 764 29.29 -47.11 13.28
C GLU A 764 29.44 -46.22 12.02
N GLN A 765 28.85 -45.07 12.03
CA GLN A 765 29.16 -44.06 11.01
C GLN A 765 30.61 -43.60 11.18
N THR A 766 31.48 -44.13 10.32
CA THR A 766 32.79 -43.57 10.13
C THR A 766 32.63 -42.12 9.62
N ILE A 767 32.79 -41.14 10.48
CA ILE A 767 32.87 -39.74 10.16
C ILE A 767 34.14 -39.56 9.32
N GLY A 768 33.97 -39.33 8.02
CA GLY A 768 34.99 -38.93 7.06
C GLY A 768 34.71 -37.50 6.62
#